data_fd84eadafa5eb7f8d1354bf7e79b8819
#
_entry.id   fd84eadafa5eb7f8d1354bf7e79b8819
#
_cell.length_a   1.000
_cell.length_b   1.000
_cell.length_c   1.000
_cell.angle_alpha   90.00
_cell.angle_beta   90.00
_cell.angle_gamma   90.00
#
_symmetry.space_group_name_H-M   'P 1'
#
loop_
_entity.id
_entity.type
_entity.pdbx_description
1 polymer ?
#
loop_
_entity_poly.entity_id
_entity_poly.type
_entity_poly.pdbx_seq_one_letter_code
_entity_poly.pdbx_strand_id
1 'polypeptide(L)'
;MNDRALRILEFDKVKNKLRKYAITSGGKELIDSLSPYNSIYEVEHKLEETNEALDILIKKGAPPFEGLHETKEEIERAVKGGTLNPSQLLKIGSMLRCSRRFKEYISRKDEEVGYKHLEDLAYILTPIKNLENEIETAIISDDEISDKASGALYNIRRSLKEKNSSIREKINSIVRSNSKYLQDSIYTMRGDRYVIPVKSEYKGAVPGLVHDQSSTGATLFIEPISLVNLNNEIKELMLKEKAEIERILSDLSIKVHDNVDVLRSNSNILRELDFIFAKGKYASSLNAIKPCVRNDRSFEILGGKHPLIDPKIVVPSDIYLGKKFTTLMITGPNTGGKTVTLKTVGLLHLMALSGLLIPAKDGSAIGFFKEVFADIGDEQSIEQSLSTFSSHMTNIVSILNSASSDSLILFDELGSGTDPTEGAALAVAIIENLNERGCRIIATTHYSELKGYALKTEGVENASVEFDIETLRPTYRLLIGIPGKSNAFEISKRLGLGDNVIIKAKEFISEENLQFEDLIRDLQEKSILANRDAREAKRIKDEAELIKKKYNEKLKKLDMVRDKVYDEARQEAKKIISNAKDEADEIVKAMRELEKMGIAEGGRNRLEEERRKLKISLEEKEKAMIKSRENSGEAIDKVTLGMEAFLPSLNQRVIIVSLPDNKGDVQVEAGIMKISVKLKDLRKVPNEPKKKEKKKREVKLNTKSVDNRIDLRGMDSEEACYRTDKYLDEAYLGNLGEVTIVHGKGTGILRKAINDMLKRHPHVKSYRLGVYGEGGDGVTIVELK
;
A
#
# COMPACT_ATOMS: atom_id res chain seq x y z
N MET A 1 -17.76 -26.29 -8.03
CA MET A 1 -17.35 -25.22 -9.00
C MET A 1 -16.81 -25.88 -10.27
N ASN A 2 -17.15 -25.36 -11.44
CA ASN A 2 -16.76 -25.95 -12.74
C ASN A 2 -15.31 -25.63 -13.13
N ASP A 3 -14.46 -26.66 -13.31
CA ASP A 3 -13.04 -26.50 -13.65
C ASP A 3 -12.82 -25.83 -15.02
N ARG A 4 -13.76 -26.01 -15.96
CA ARG A 4 -13.71 -25.34 -17.25
C ARG A 4 -13.87 -23.82 -17.10
N ALA A 5 -14.78 -23.37 -16.22
CA ALA A 5 -14.97 -21.96 -15.95
C ALA A 5 -13.72 -21.33 -15.30
N LEU A 6 -13.04 -22.03 -14.40
CA LEU A 6 -11.78 -21.57 -13.80
C LEU A 6 -10.71 -21.28 -14.85
N ARG A 7 -10.57 -22.17 -15.85
CA ARG A 7 -9.62 -22.02 -16.96
C ARG A 7 -10.01 -20.90 -17.92
N ILE A 8 -11.28 -20.86 -18.37
CA ILE A 8 -11.78 -19.87 -19.32
C ILE A 8 -11.68 -18.45 -18.73
N LEU A 9 -11.99 -18.29 -17.45
CA LEU A 9 -11.91 -17.02 -16.73
C LEU A 9 -10.47 -16.68 -16.28
N GLU A 10 -9.51 -17.53 -16.59
CA GLU A 10 -8.09 -17.30 -16.33
C GLU A 10 -7.75 -17.16 -14.83
N PHE A 11 -8.48 -17.88 -13.95
CA PHE A 11 -8.25 -17.82 -12.51
C PHE A 11 -6.84 -18.29 -12.12
N ASP A 12 -6.25 -19.21 -12.88
CA ASP A 12 -4.86 -19.64 -12.69
C ASP A 12 -3.85 -18.49 -12.87
N LYS A 13 -4.13 -17.52 -13.75
CA LYS A 13 -3.30 -16.31 -13.87
C LYS A 13 -3.37 -15.43 -12.63
N VAL A 14 -4.53 -15.39 -11.96
CA VAL A 14 -4.68 -14.70 -10.66
C VAL A 14 -3.85 -15.42 -9.60
N LYS A 15 -3.95 -16.76 -9.50
CA LYS A 15 -3.12 -17.56 -8.59
C LYS A 15 -1.63 -17.35 -8.84
N ASN A 16 -1.20 -17.30 -10.10
CA ASN A 16 0.18 -17.04 -10.47
C ASN A 16 0.68 -15.63 -10.07
N LYS A 17 -0.20 -14.62 -10.14
CA LYS A 17 0.11 -13.29 -9.60
C LYS A 17 0.20 -13.29 -8.08
N LEU A 18 -0.75 -13.93 -7.41
CA LEU A 18 -0.79 -14.07 -5.95
C LEU A 18 0.45 -14.81 -5.42
N ARG A 19 0.89 -15.87 -6.10
CA ARG A 19 2.05 -16.69 -5.74
C ARG A 19 3.36 -15.90 -5.58
N LYS A 20 3.49 -14.76 -6.26
CA LYS A 20 4.65 -13.87 -6.14
C LYS A 20 4.77 -13.19 -4.78
N TYR A 21 3.69 -13.12 -4.01
CA TYR A 21 3.63 -12.48 -2.70
C TYR A 21 3.86 -13.45 -1.54
N ALA A 22 3.75 -14.77 -1.76
CA ALA A 22 4.06 -15.78 -0.78
C ALA A 22 5.57 -16.08 -0.75
N ILE A 23 6.10 -16.19 0.46
CA ILE A 23 7.53 -16.37 0.74
C ILE A 23 7.87 -17.86 0.80
N THR A 24 7.06 -18.64 1.54
CA THR A 24 7.30 -20.06 1.78
C THR A 24 6.81 -20.95 0.63
N SER A 25 7.40 -22.11 0.44
CA SER A 25 6.90 -23.16 -0.46
C SER A 25 5.50 -23.62 -0.03
N GLY A 26 5.28 -23.81 1.26
CA GLY A 26 3.98 -24.21 1.79
C GLY A 26 2.88 -23.17 1.59
N GLY A 27 3.20 -21.86 1.70
CA GLY A 27 2.29 -20.78 1.34
C GLY A 27 1.93 -20.79 -0.15
N LYS A 28 2.92 -21.09 -1.02
CA LYS A 28 2.70 -21.24 -2.47
C LYS A 28 1.85 -22.47 -2.81
N GLU A 29 2.03 -23.59 -2.09
CA GLU A 29 1.17 -24.78 -2.23
C GLU A 29 -0.28 -24.48 -1.88
N LEU A 30 -0.53 -23.71 -0.82
CA LEU A 30 -1.89 -23.27 -0.45
C LEU A 30 -2.52 -22.39 -1.53
N ILE A 31 -1.74 -21.54 -2.20
CA ILE A 31 -2.20 -20.75 -3.34
C ILE A 31 -2.51 -21.64 -4.54
N ASP A 32 -1.66 -22.61 -4.85
CA ASP A 32 -1.84 -23.51 -5.99
C ASP A 32 -3.10 -24.38 -5.81
N SER A 33 -3.44 -24.76 -4.58
CA SER A 33 -4.68 -25.48 -4.22
C SER A 33 -5.91 -24.59 -4.02
N LEU A 34 -5.76 -23.26 -4.12
CA LEU A 34 -6.85 -22.32 -3.88
C LEU A 34 -7.98 -22.53 -4.90
N SER A 35 -9.19 -22.68 -4.39
CA SER A 35 -10.42 -22.82 -5.15
C SER A 35 -11.57 -22.11 -4.42
N PRO A 36 -12.67 -21.77 -5.12
CA PRO A 36 -13.84 -21.17 -4.49
C PRO A 36 -14.45 -22.07 -3.41
N TYR A 37 -14.78 -21.48 -2.27
CA TYR A 37 -15.40 -22.16 -1.14
C TYR A 37 -16.90 -22.44 -1.40
N ASN A 38 -17.42 -23.50 -0.79
CA ASN A 38 -18.79 -23.96 -1.02
C ASN A 38 -19.81 -23.45 0.01
N SER A 39 -19.35 -22.69 1.01
CA SER A 39 -20.18 -22.13 2.07
C SER A 39 -20.04 -20.62 2.15
N ILE A 40 -21.14 -19.89 2.27
CA ILE A 40 -21.15 -18.44 2.44
C ILE A 40 -20.39 -18.01 3.70
N TYR A 41 -20.53 -18.76 4.80
CA TYR A 41 -19.82 -18.48 6.05
C TYR A 41 -18.31 -18.62 5.90
N GLU A 42 -17.87 -19.62 5.14
CA GLU A 42 -16.45 -19.82 4.85
C GLU A 42 -15.89 -18.71 3.98
N VAL A 43 -16.65 -18.30 2.95
CA VAL A 43 -16.28 -17.16 2.09
C VAL A 43 -16.14 -15.89 2.91
N GLU A 44 -17.14 -15.56 3.75
CA GLU A 44 -17.12 -14.36 4.60
C GLU A 44 -15.95 -14.39 5.58
N HIS A 45 -15.70 -15.54 6.21
CA HIS A 45 -14.57 -15.74 7.12
C HIS A 45 -13.22 -15.51 6.42
N LYS A 46 -13.02 -16.12 5.25
CA LYS A 46 -11.76 -15.99 4.50
C LYS A 46 -11.57 -14.60 3.87
N LEU A 47 -12.64 -13.90 3.55
CA LEU A 47 -12.60 -12.50 3.15
C LEU A 47 -12.22 -11.60 4.34
N GLU A 48 -12.72 -11.88 5.55
CA GLU A 48 -12.37 -11.12 6.74
C GLU A 48 -10.91 -11.32 7.11
N GLU A 49 -10.40 -12.55 7.14
CA GLU A 49 -8.97 -12.83 7.35
C GLU A 49 -8.08 -12.01 6.40
N THR A 50 -8.47 -11.96 5.11
CA THR A 50 -7.71 -11.21 4.10
C THR A 50 -7.80 -9.70 4.33
N ASN A 51 -8.96 -9.21 4.76
CA ASN A 51 -9.20 -7.80 5.08
C ASN A 51 -8.41 -7.36 6.32
N GLU A 52 -8.40 -8.18 7.39
CA GLU A 52 -7.57 -7.94 8.57
C GLU A 52 -6.09 -7.87 8.20
N ALA A 53 -5.61 -8.79 7.34
CA ALA A 53 -4.23 -8.77 6.86
C ALA A 53 -3.91 -7.50 6.06
N LEU A 54 -4.82 -7.04 5.21
CA LEU A 54 -4.66 -5.79 4.46
C LEU A 54 -4.58 -4.58 5.40
N ASP A 55 -5.48 -4.50 6.38
CA ASP A 55 -5.49 -3.41 7.37
C ASP A 55 -4.21 -3.38 8.19
N ILE A 56 -3.73 -4.54 8.64
CA ILE A 56 -2.46 -4.66 9.38
C ILE A 56 -1.28 -4.22 8.50
N LEU A 57 -1.24 -4.62 7.22
CA LEU A 57 -0.21 -4.20 6.28
C LEU A 57 -0.18 -2.67 6.09
N ILE A 58 -1.34 -2.03 6.05
CA ILE A 58 -1.45 -0.58 5.90
C ILE A 58 -0.99 0.15 7.17
N LYS A 59 -1.34 -0.36 8.35
CA LYS A 59 -1.10 0.31 9.63
C LYS A 59 0.27 -0.02 10.24
N LYS A 60 0.66 -1.28 10.23
CA LYS A 60 1.89 -1.78 10.88
C LYS A 60 3.03 -2.08 9.91
N GLY A 61 2.77 -2.04 8.60
CA GLY A 61 3.76 -2.34 7.57
C GLY A 61 3.97 -3.83 7.32
N ALA A 62 5.14 -4.22 6.82
CA ALA A 62 5.41 -5.60 6.43
C ALA A 62 5.49 -6.55 7.64
N PRO A 63 4.87 -7.75 7.56
CA PRO A 63 4.98 -8.76 8.61
C PRO A 63 6.40 -9.33 8.70
N PRO A 64 6.83 -9.79 9.89
CA PRO A 64 8.20 -10.22 10.16
C PRO A 64 8.48 -11.65 9.65
N PHE A 65 8.39 -11.88 8.35
CA PHE A 65 8.72 -13.16 7.71
C PHE A 65 10.18 -13.27 7.26
N GLU A 66 11.03 -12.32 7.65
CA GLU A 66 12.45 -12.36 7.28
C GLU A 66 13.13 -13.62 7.80
N GLY A 67 13.75 -14.38 6.90
CA GLY A 67 14.44 -15.63 7.21
C GLY A 67 13.49 -16.79 7.51
N LEU A 68 12.20 -16.71 7.21
CA LEU A 68 11.29 -17.84 7.29
C LEU A 68 11.59 -18.84 6.18
N HIS A 69 11.92 -20.06 6.58
CA HIS A 69 12.17 -21.21 5.72
C HIS A 69 11.16 -22.32 5.99
N GLU A 70 10.94 -23.18 5.01
CA GLU A 70 10.22 -24.43 5.21
C GLU A 70 11.05 -25.33 6.12
N THR A 71 10.44 -25.86 7.15
CA THR A 71 11.13 -26.68 8.18
C THR A 71 10.53 -28.08 8.33
N LYS A 72 9.66 -28.48 7.40
CA LYS A 72 8.98 -29.77 7.45
C LYS A 72 9.96 -30.95 7.41
N GLU A 73 10.94 -30.90 6.51
CA GLU A 73 11.92 -31.96 6.36
C GLU A 73 12.83 -32.10 7.57
N GLU A 74 13.25 -30.95 8.14
CA GLU A 74 14.10 -30.92 9.33
C GLU A 74 13.36 -31.48 10.56
N ILE A 75 12.09 -31.11 10.72
CA ILE A 75 11.25 -31.64 11.80
C ILE A 75 11.05 -33.16 11.63
N GLU A 76 10.74 -33.62 10.43
CA GLU A 76 10.58 -35.08 10.16
C GLU A 76 11.87 -35.85 10.38
N ARG A 77 13.05 -35.28 10.06
CA ARG A 77 14.34 -35.87 10.33
C ARG A 77 14.60 -36.00 11.84
N ALA A 78 14.27 -34.96 12.61
CA ALA A 78 14.36 -34.98 14.06
C ALA A 78 13.43 -36.04 14.68
N VAL A 79 12.19 -36.19 14.16
CA VAL A 79 11.25 -37.27 14.60
C VAL A 79 11.84 -38.64 14.43
N LYS A 80 12.57 -38.88 13.34
CA LYS A 80 13.25 -40.17 13.06
C LYS A 80 14.53 -40.36 13.89
N GLY A 81 14.87 -39.47 14.82
CA GLY A 81 16.08 -39.52 15.64
C GLY A 81 17.37 -39.16 14.90
N GLY A 82 17.26 -38.52 13.72
CA GLY A 82 18.43 -38.08 12.95
C GLY A 82 19.02 -36.77 13.51
N THR A 83 20.37 -36.74 13.62
CA THR A 83 21.07 -35.50 13.97
C THR A 83 20.94 -34.48 12.83
N LEU A 84 20.55 -33.26 13.19
CA LEU A 84 20.43 -32.11 12.28
C LEU A 84 21.80 -31.44 12.11
N ASN A 85 22.10 -31.01 10.90
CA ASN A 85 23.30 -30.23 10.62
C ASN A 85 23.10 -28.73 11.00
N PRO A 86 24.17 -27.91 11.01
CA PRO A 86 24.07 -26.49 11.38
C PRO A 86 23.02 -25.71 10.55
N SER A 87 23.01 -25.90 9.22
CA SER A 87 22.05 -25.24 8.33
C SER A 87 20.59 -25.58 8.67
N GLN A 88 20.31 -26.86 8.95
CA GLN A 88 18.98 -27.33 9.35
C GLN A 88 18.53 -26.73 10.70
N LEU A 89 19.44 -26.66 11.67
CA LEU A 89 19.17 -26.05 12.97
C LEU A 89 18.94 -24.55 12.84
N LEU A 90 19.70 -23.85 11.98
CA LEU A 90 19.47 -22.41 11.71
C LEU A 90 18.09 -22.13 11.11
N LYS A 91 17.60 -23.01 10.23
CA LYS A 91 16.23 -22.88 9.72
C LYS A 91 15.19 -23.02 10.83
N ILE A 92 15.36 -23.99 11.75
CA ILE A 92 14.51 -24.13 12.95
C ILE A 92 14.59 -22.89 13.81
N GLY A 93 15.79 -22.38 14.11
CA GLY A 93 15.99 -21.15 14.88
C GLY A 93 15.31 -19.94 14.24
N SER A 94 15.44 -19.80 12.91
CA SER A 94 14.77 -18.74 12.14
C SER A 94 13.25 -18.83 12.21
N MET A 95 12.68 -20.03 12.13
CA MET A 95 11.24 -20.27 12.27
C MET A 95 10.76 -19.91 13.70
N LEU A 96 11.51 -20.28 14.74
CA LEU A 96 11.19 -19.92 16.13
C LEU A 96 11.24 -18.42 16.36
N ARG A 97 12.26 -17.75 15.82
CA ARG A 97 12.37 -16.28 15.84
C ARG A 97 11.19 -15.61 15.13
N CYS A 98 10.81 -16.15 13.96
CA CYS A 98 9.66 -15.66 13.19
C CYS A 98 8.37 -15.82 14.01
N SER A 99 8.13 -16.98 14.62
CA SER A 99 6.95 -17.24 15.46
C SER A 99 6.84 -16.25 16.60
N ARG A 100 7.94 -15.96 17.31
CA ARG A 100 7.98 -14.99 18.42
C ARG A 100 7.69 -13.57 17.94
N ARG A 101 8.39 -13.13 16.88
CA ARG A 101 8.22 -11.79 16.32
C ARG A 101 6.82 -11.59 15.76
N PHE A 102 6.24 -12.61 15.16
CA PHE A 102 4.89 -12.54 14.60
C PHE A 102 3.83 -12.40 15.69
N LYS A 103 3.98 -13.17 16.77
CA LYS A 103 3.11 -13.04 17.96
C LYS A 103 3.17 -11.63 18.56
N GLU A 104 4.36 -11.05 18.69
CA GLU A 104 4.57 -9.68 19.14
C GLU A 104 4.00 -8.64 18.17
N TYR A 105 4.13 -8.86 16.86
CA TYR A 105 3.65 -7.98 15.80
C TYR A 105 2.13 -7.83 15.81
N ILE A 106 1.39 -8.93 16.01
CA ILE A 106 -0.07 -8.91 16.08
C ILE A 106 -0.55 -8.38 17.42
N SER A 107 0.06 -8.82 18.53
CA SER A 107 -0.39 -8.54 19.91
C SER A 107 -0.17 -7.09 20.40
N ARG A 108 0.47 -6.21 19.64
CA ARG A 108 0.63 -4.79 20.01
C ARG A 108 -0.72 -4.10 20.05
N LYS A 109 -1.20 -3.82 21.27
CA LYS A 109 -2.51 -3.23 21.62
C LYS A 109 -2.54 -1.71 21.42
N ASP A 110 -2.16 -1.19 20.30
CA ASP A 110 -2.18 0.27 20.06
C ASP A 110 -3.49 0.77 19.43
N GLU A 111 -4.51 -0.08 19.24
CA GLU A 111 -5.73 0.28 18.52
C GLU A 111 -7.02 -0.27 19.16
N GLU A 112 -8.11 0.51 19.05
CA GLU A 112 -9.47 0.16 19.46
C GLU A 112 -10.11 -0.96 18.60
N VAL A 113 -9.48 -1.37 17.50
CA VAL A 113 -9.99 -2.39 16.57
C VAL A 113 -9.18 -3.67 16.74
N GLY A 114 -9.82 -4.72 17.28
CA GLY A 114 -9.23 -6.06 17.37
C GLY A 114 -9.27 -6.80 16.03
N TYR A 115 -8.18 -7.49 15.70
CA TYR A 115 -8.06 -8.36 14.52
C TYR A 115 -8.32 -9.81 14.91
N LYS A 116 -9.58 -10.14 15.16
CA LYS A 116 -9.99 -11.38 15.82
C LYS A 116 -9.41 -12.64 15.18
N HIS A 117 -9.47 -12.77 13.85
CA HIS A 117 -9.06 -13.98 13.16
C HIS A 117 -7.53 -14.16 13.17
N LEU A 118 -6.79 -13.07 12.93
CA LEU A 118 -5.33 -13.12 12.96
C LEU A 118 -4.78 -13.17 14.40
N GLU A 119 -5.47 -12.59 15.36
CA GLU A 119 -5.14 -12.71 16.79
C GLU A 119 -5.32 -14.15 17.27
N ASP A 120 -6.40 -14.84 16.87
CA ASP A 120 -6.64 -16.24 17.19
C ASP A 120 -5.50 -17.13 16.65
N LEU A 121 -5.10 -16.93 15.40
CA LEU A 121 -3.96 -17.65 14.80
C LEU A 121 -2.64 -17.34 15.53
N ALA A 122 -2.37 -16.07 15.83
CA ALA A 122 -1.17 -15.66 16.55
C ALA A 122 -1.15 -16.16 18.01
N TYR A 123 -2.31 -16.34 18.65
CA TYR A 123 -2.41 -16.89 19.99
C TYR A 123 -1.88 -18.32 20.08
N ILE A 124 -2.14 -19.15 19.06
CA ILE A 124 -1.70 -20.54 18.98
C ILE A 124 -0.16 -20.62 18.82
N LEU A 125 0.49 -19.62 18.21
CA LEU A 125 1.95 -19.60 18.12
C LEU A 125 2.59 -19.67 19.50
N THR A 126 3.45 -20.67 19.69
CA THR A 126 4.14 -20.91 20.96
C THR A 126 5.64 -20.66 20.80
N PRO A 127 6.16 -19.50 21.24
CA PRO A 127 7.59 -19.21 21.19
C PRO A 127 8.40 -20.10 22.14
N ILE A 128 9.48 -20.72 21.66
CA ILE A 128 10.41 -21.53 22.46
C ILE A 128 11.75 -20.77 22.54
N LYS A 129 11.77 -19.68 23.35
CA LYS A 129 12.93 -18.78 23.45
C LYS A 129 14.23 -19.48 23.86
N ASN A 130 14.15 -20.50 24.72
CA ASN A 130 15.35 -21.21 25.17
C ASN A 130 16.02 -21.93 24.00
N LEU A 131 15.25 -22.67 23.21
CA LEU A 131 15.77 -23.38 22.03
C LEU A 131 16.24 -22.40 20.95
N GLU A 132 15.50 -21.30 20.69
CA GLU A 132 15.91 -20.24 19.78
C GLU A 132 17.29 -19.69 20.16
N ASN A 133 17.47 -19.28 21.44
CA ASN A 133 18.73 -18.71 21.92
C ASN A 133 19.89 -19.69 21.90
N GLU A 134 19.64 -20.98 22.23
CA GLU A 134 20.67 -22.02 22.20
C GLU A 134 21.18 -22.26 20.79
N ILE A 135 20.27 -22.35 19.81
CA ILE A 135 20.64 -22.50 18.39
C ILE A 135 21.44 -21.29 17.92
N GLU A 136 20.95 -20.06 18.19
CA GLU A 136 21.62 -18.82 17.78
C GLU A 136 22.98 -18.64 18.43
N THR A 137 23.15 -19.10 19.66
CA THR A 137 24.42 -19.01 20.38
C THR A 137 25.42 -20.04 19.89
N ALA A 138 24.92 -21.26 19.56
CA ALA A 138 25.76 -22.37 19.17
C ALA A 138 26.23 -22.33 17.71
N ILE A 139 25.43 -21.74 16.79
CA ILE A 139 25.66 -21.80 15.36
C ILE A 139 25.80 -20.39 14.78
N ILE A 140 26.93 -20.12 14.11
CA ILE A 140 27.21 -18.83 13.47
C ILE A 140 26.73 -18.81 12.01
N SER A 141 27.03 -19.88 11.30
CA SER A 141 26.68 -20.05 9.87
C SER A 141 26.43 -21.53 9.53
N ASP A 142 26.07 -21.78 8.27
CA ASP A 142 25.76 -23.14 7.77
C ASP A 142 26.86 -24.16 8.05
N ASP A 143 28.12 -23.71 8.16
CA ASP A 143 29.30 -24.58 8.33
C ASP A 143 30.08 -24.26 9.62
N GLU A 144 29.69 -23.26 10.41
CA GLU A 144 30.50 -22.80 11.53
C GLU A 144 29.73 -22.86 12.86
N ILE A 145 30.32 -23.60 13.81
CA ILE A 145 29.85 -23.68 15.22
C ILE A 145 30.63 -22.66 16.06
N SER A 146 29.90 -21.91 16.86
CA SER A 146 30.44 -20.87 17.75
C SER A 146 31.32 -21.47 18.85
N ASP A 147 32.40 -20.78 19.21
CA ASP A 147 33.18 -21.09 20.42
C ASP A 147 32.36 -21.06 21.69
N LYS A 148 31.24 -20.31 21.70
CA LYS A 148 30.30 -20.21 22.82
C LYS A 148 29.32 -21.37 22.93
N ALA A 149 29.32 -22.30 21.96
CA ALA A 149 28.40 -23.43 21.92
C ALA A 149 28.58 -24.34 23.12
N SER A 150 29.85 -24.55 23.58
CA SER A 150 30.14 -25.21 24.85
C SER A 150 31.47 -24.78 25.43
N GLY A 151 31.62 -24.88 26.75
CA GLY A 151 32.90 -24.60 27.42
C GLY A 151 34.00 -25.62 26.99
N ALA A 152 33.62 -26.86 26.67
CA ALA A 152 34.53 -27.86 26.16
C ALA A 152 35.09 -27.48 24.79
N LEU A 153 34.25 -27.08 23.85
CA LEU A 153 34.67 -26.64 22.51
C LEU A 153 35.60 -25.43 22.57
N TYR A 154 35.27 -24.44 23.40
CA TYR A 154 36.12 -23.28 23.62
C TYR A 154 37.51 -23.67 24.09
N ASN A 155 37.63 -24.59 25.10
CA ASN A 155 38.91 -25.03 25.61
C ASN A 155 39.70 -25.84 24.58
N ILE A 156 39.04 -26.70 23.81
CA ILE A 156 39.68 -27.48 22.75
C ILE A 156 40.26 -26.56 21.68
N ARG A 157 39.49 -25.59 21.18
CA ARG A 157 39.92 -24.62 20.16
C ARG A 157 41.04 -23.71 20.65
N ARG A 158 40.96 -23.28 21.92
CA ARG A 158 42.03 -22.54 22.57
C ARG A 158 43.34 -23.37 22.58
N SER A 159 43.26 -24.63 23.02
CA SER A 159 44.41 -25.53 23.05
C SER A 159 44.96 -25.81 21.65
N LEU A 160 44.09 -25.98 20.65
CA LEU A 160 44.49 -26.13 19.25
C LEU A 160 45.27 -24.88 18.75
N LYS A 161 44.80 -23.70 19.07
CA LYS A 161 45.48 -22.45 18.71
C LYS A 161 46.85 -22.34 19.36
N GLU A 162 46.97 -22.66 20.63
CA GLU A 162 48.23 -22.64 21.39
C GLU A 162 49.19 -23.67 20.81
N LYS A 163 48.75 -24.92 20.53
CA LYS A 163 49.58 -25.95 19.92
C LYS A 163 50.01 -25.65 18.49
N ASN A 164 49.10 -25.08 17.68
CA ASN A 164 49.43 -24.62 16.33
C ASN A 164 50.46 -23.46 16.32
N SER A 165 50.41 -22.57 17.29
CA SER A 165 51.46 -21.55 17.43
C SER A 165 52.80 -22.18 17.80
N SER A 166 52.81 -23.07 18.77
CA SER A 166 54.04 -23.76 19.24
C SER A 166 54.69 -24.60 18.14
N ILE A 167 53.90 -25.36 17.34
CA ILE A 167 54.44 -26.15 16.25
C ILE A 167 55.01 -25.30 15.11
N ARG A 168 54.36 -24.12 14.81
CA ARG A 168 54.86 -23.17 13.80
C ARG A 168 56.19 -22.55 14.19
N GLU A 169 56.36 -22.21 15.44
CA GLU A 169 57.66 -21.69 15.94
C GLU A 169 58.73 -22.75 15.82
N LYS A 170 58.44 -23.97 16.27
CA LYS A 170 59.39 -25.09 16.25
C LYS A 170 59.75 -25.54 14.83
N ILE A 171 58.77 -25.63 13.92
CA ILE A 171 59.04 -26.02 12.52
C ILE A 171 59.82 -24.93 11.78
N ASN A 172 59.57 -23.63 12.04
CA ASN A 172 60.35 -22.57 11.47
C ASN A 172 61.81 -22.60 11.93
N SER A 173 62.06 -22.95 13.19
CA SER A 173 63.41 -23.19 13.69
C SER A 173 64.11 -24.36 12.97
N ILE A 174 63.36 -25.46 12.75
CA ILE A 174 63.90 -26.64 12.04
C ILE A 174 64.18 -26.30 10.56
N VAL A 175 63.27 -25.60 9.89
CA VAL A 175 63.48 -25.13 8.49
C VAL A 175 64.75 -24.29 8.37
N ARG A 176 64.95 -23.33 9.29
CA ARG A 176 66.15 -22.50 9.28
C ARG A 176 67.43 -23.30 9.50
N SER A 177 67.45 -24.22 10.47
CA SER A 177 68.67 -25.04 10.77
C SER A 177 68.99 -26.06 9.69
N ASN A 178 67.99 -26.50 8.91
CA ASN A 178 68.16 -27.54 7.88
C ASN A 178 68.01 -27.01 6.43
N SER A 179 68.08 -25.68 6.22
CA SER A 179 67.78 -25.03 4.93
C SER A 179 68.53 -25.59 3.73
N LYS A 180 69.78 -26.04 3.90
CA LYS A 180 70.63 -26.67 2.85
C LYS A 180 70.10 -28.05 2.37
N TYR A 181 69.35 -28.77 3.21
CA TYR A 181 68.80 -30.08 2.90
C TYR A 181 67.38 -30.01 2.32
N LEU A 182 66.74 -28.88 2.41
CA LEU A 182 65.37 -28.69 1.95
C LEU A 182 65.33 -28.35 0.46
N GLN A 183 64.24 -28.77 -0.22
CA GLN A 183 63.92 -28.34 -1.57
C GLN A 183 63.51 -26.89 -1.59
N ASP A 184 62.61 -26.48 -0.64
CA ASP A 184 62.16 -25.14 -0.39
C ASP A 184 62.25 -24.83 1.11
N SER A 185 62.63 -23.62 1.48
CA SER A 185 62.73 -23.17 2.90
C SER A 185 61.34 -22.83 3.50
N ILE A 186 60.38 -23.72 3.28
CA ILE A 186 58.99 -23.61 3.76
C ILE A 186 58.59 -24.95 4.42
N TYR A 187 57.53 -24.91 5.18
CA TYR A 187 56.86 -26.12 5.63
C TYR A 187 55.50 -26.26 4.92
N THR A 188 54.94 -27.42 4.89
CA THR A 188 53.62 -27.68 4.30
C THR A 188 52.87 -28.69 5.18
N MET A 189 51.57 -28.91 4.87
CA MET A 189 50.78 -29.95 5.51
C MET A 189 50.57 -31.13 4.55
N ARG A 190 50.70 -32.34 5.08
CA ARG A 190 50.34 -33.59 4.40
C ARG A 190 49.59 -34.48 5.37
N GLY A 191 48.37 -34.91 5.00
CA GLY A 191 47.55 -35.74 5.88
C GLY A 191 47.33 -35.11 7.28
N ASP A 192 47.01 -33.83 7.35
CA ASP A 192 46.81 -33.03 8.57
C ASP A 192 48.05 -32.97 9.49
N ARG A 193 49.27 -33.16 8.94
CA ARG A 193 50.53 -33.07 9.66
C ARG A 193 51.43 -32.01 9.08
N TYR A 194 52.12 -31.32 9.92
CA TYR A 194 53.16 -30.37 9.52
C TYR A 194 54.42 -31.12 9.13
N VAL A 195 54.86 -30.96 7.88
CA VAL A 195 56.01 -31.65 7.29
C VAL A 195 56.93 -30.60 6.59
N ILE A 196 58.19 -31.01 6.37
CA ILE A 196 59.13 -30.19 5.60
C ILE A 196 59.55 -30.90 4.33
N PRO A 197 59.74 -30.21 3.19
CA PRO A 197 60.12 -30.79 1.90
C PRO A 197 61.66 -30.99 1.85
N VAL A 198 62.10 -32.20 2.04
CA VAL A 198 63.53 -32.56 2.03
C VAL A 198 63.87 -33.16 0.65
N LYS A 199 65.01 -32.79 0.09
CA LYS A 199 65.55 -33.39 -1.13
C LYS A 199 65.81 -34.88 -0.87
N SER A 200 65.43 -35.79 -1.79
CA SER A 200 65.50 -37.23 -1.57
C SER A 200 66.92 -37.70 -1.28
N GLU A 201 67.95 -37.04 -1.81
CA GLU A 201 69.40 -37.35 -1.55
C GLU A 201 69.80 -37.09 -0.10
N TYR A 202 69.06 -36.20 0.63
CA TYR A 202 69.37 -35.87 2.04
C TYR A 202 68.40 -36.54 3.01
N LYS A 203 67.69 -37.59 2.65
CA LYS A 203 66.73 -38.33 3.51
C LYS A 203 67.32 -38.68 4.89
N GLY A 204 68.59 -39.06 4.95
CA GLY A 204 69.28 -39.44 6.18
C GLY A 204 69.70 -38.21 7.04
N ALA A 205 69.77 -36.99 6.49
CA ALA A 205 70.21 -35.82 7.20
C ALA A 205 69.12 -35.19 8.09
N VAL A 206 67.86 -35.50 7.84
CA VAL A 206 66.69 -35.01 8.62
C VAL A 206 65.96 -36.23 9.23
N PRO A 207 66.23 -36.55 10.51
CA PRO A 207 65.52 -37.65 11.16
C PRO A 207 64.03 -37.39 11.27
N GLY A 208 63.20 -38.26 10.68
CA GLY A 208 61.75 -38.07 10.66
C GLY A 208 60.99 -39.17 9.93
N LEU A 209 59.64 -39.08 9.95
CA LEU A 209 58.74 -39.98 9.24
C LEU A 209 58.40 -39.38 7.86
N VAL A 210 58.55 -40.17 6.80
CA VAL A 210 58.14 -39.78 5.46
C VAL A 210 56.64 -40.01 5.32
N HIS A 211 55.88 -38.94 5.05
CA HIS A 211 54.40 -38.97 4.87
C HIS A 211 54.00 -38.97 3.41
N ASP A 212 54.81 -38.32 2.55
CA ASP A 212 54.49 -38.21 1.13
C ASP A 212 55.77 -38.00 0.31
N GLN A 213 55.64 -38.17 -1.03
CA GLN A 213 56.73 -37.97 -1.97
C GLN A 213 56.21 -37.20 -3.17
N SER A 214 57.03 -36.28 -3.75
CA SER A 214 56.68 -35.59 -4.99
C SER A 214 56.52 -36.58 -6.15
N SER A 215 55.70 -36.19 -7.16
CA SER A 215 55.45 -37.05 -8.35
C SER A 215 56.73 -37.45 -9.10
N THR A 216 57.77 -36.64 -9.00
CA THR A 216 59.10 -36.95 -9.59
C THR A 216 60.06 -37.76 -8.68
N GLY A 217 59.65 -37.99 -7.44
CA GLY A 217 60.49 -38.66 -6.45
C GLY A 217 61.64 -37.80 -5.87
N ALA A 218 61.83 -36.59 -6.34
CA ALA A 218 62.93 -35.71 -5.96
C ALA A 218 62.78 -35.08 -4.58
N THR A 219 61.57 -34.99 -4.03
CA THR A 219 61.27 -34.36 -2.72
C THR A 219 60.50 -35.31 -1.84
N LEU A 220 60.95 -35.49 -0.63
CA LEU A 220 60.25 -36.23 0.43
C LEU A 220 59.66 -35.27 1.43
N PHE A 221 58.38 -35.45 1.76
CA PHE A 221 57.71 -34.69 2.80
C PHE A 221 57.90 -35.41 4.14
N ILE A 222 58.87 -34.91 4.94
CA ILE A 222 59.28 -35.53 6.18
C ILE A 222 58.69 -34.80 7.38
N GLU A 223 58.05 -35.53 8.30
CA GLU A 223 57.73 -35.08 9.63
C GLU A 223 58.92 -35.24 10.55
N PRO A 224 59.60 -34.21 11.00
CA PRO A 224 60.72 -34.32 11.92
C PRO A 224 60.29 -35.00 13.23
N ILE A 225 61.11 -35.93 13.77
CA ILE A 225 60.83 -36.68 15.02
C ILE A 225 60.44 -35.72 16.17
N SER A 226 61.10 -34.55 16.25
CA SER A 226 60.79 -33.53 17.26
C SER A 226 59.40 -32.91 17.17
N LEU A 227 58.69 -33.06 16.04
CA LEU A 227 57.35 -32.56 15.83
C LEU A 227 56.26 -33.62 15.94
N VAL A 228 56.60 -34.92 15.93
CA VAL A 228 55.66 -36.04 15.96
C VAL A 228 54.65 -35.93 17.11
N ASN A 229 55.14 -35.64 18.34
CA ASN A 229 54.25 -35.51 19.50
C ASN A 229 53.28 -34.31 19.35
N LEU A 230 53.76 -33.16 18.89
CA LEU A 230 52.92 -31.99 18.66
C LEU A 230 51.88 -32.22 17.56
N ASN A 231 52.28 -32.85 16.45
CA ASN A 231 51.34 -33.23 15.41
C ASN A 231 50.29 -34.23 15.91
N ASN A 232 50.67 -35.19 16.76
CA ASN A 232 49.74 -36.13 17.39
C ASN A 232 48.78 -35.45 18.33
N GLU A 233 49.25 -34.51 19.19
CA GLU A 233 48.40 -33.71 20.08
C GLU A 233 47.42 -32.84 19.30
N ILE A 234 47.87 -32.19 18.21
CA ILE A 234 46.98 -31.42 17.32
C ILE A 234 45.92 -32.34 16.70
N LYS A 235 46.30 -33.51 16.18
CA LYS A 235 45.38 -34.47 15.60
C LYS A 235 44.36 -34.98 16.61
N GLU A 236 44.78 -35.28 17.84
CA GLU A 236 43.92 -35.69 18.94
C GLU A 236 42.92 -34.58 19.29
N LEU A 237 43.37 -33.31 19.36
CA LEU A 237 42.51 -32.16 19.63
C LEU A 237 41.51 -31.92 18.49
N MET A 238 41.90 -32.08 17.20
CA MET A 238 41.01 -32.01 16.06
C MET A 238 39.91 -33.10 16.10
N LEU A 239 40.26 -34.33 16.50
CA LEU A 239 39.27 -35.38 16.69
C LEU A 239 38.33 -35.09 17.86
N LYS A 240 38.85 -34.53 18.96
CA LYS A 240 38.03 -34.07 20.10
C LYS A 240 37.10 -32.94 19.71
N GLU A 241 37.58 -31.98 18.90
CA GLU A 241 36.77 -30.88 18.38
C GLU A 241 35.59 -31.45 17.55
N LYS A 242 35.89 -32.36 16.62
CA LYS A 242 34.86 -32.98 15.80
C LYS A 242 33.82 -33.75 16.63
N ALA A 243 34.26 -34.55 17.58
CA ALA A 243 33.37 -35.28 18.46
C ALA A 243 32.50 -34.36 19.34
N GLU A 244 33.08 -33.23 19.83
CA GLU A 244 32.33 -32.27 20.61
C GLU A 244 31.29 -31.51 19.75
N ILE A 245 31.63 -31.17 18.50
CA ILE A 245 30.68 -30.58 17.53
C ILE A 245 29.52 -31.57 17.29
N GLU A 246 29.81 -32.85 17.01
CA GLU A 246 28.80 -33.88 16.81
C GLU A 246 27.89 -34.00 18.05
N ARG A 247 28.45 -33.93 19.26
CA ARG A 247 27.70 -33.97 20.52
C ARG A 247 26.78 -32.77 20.64
N ILE A 248 27.27 -31.53 20.36
CA ILE A 248 26.46 -30.29 20.42
C ILE A 248 25.29 -30.38 19.45
N LEU A 249 25.54 -30.79 18.21
CA LEU A 249 24.49 -30.95 17.20
C LEU A 249 23.45 -32.01 17.59
N SER A 250 23.92 -33.13 18.20
CA SER A 250 23.03 -34.17 18.73
C SER A 250 22.16 -33.67 19.86
N ASP A 251 22.73 -32.94 20.83
CA ASP A 251 22.01 -32.38 21.97
C ASP A 251 20.92 -31.37 21.52
N LEU A 252 21.26 -30.51 20.54
CA LEU A 252 20.28 -29.56 19.95
C LEU A 252 19.20 -30.33 19.18
N SER A 253 19.56 -31.40 18.47
CA SER A 253 18.59 -32.21 17.71
C SER A 253 17.62 -32.95 18.63
N ILE A 254 18.06 -33.41 19.79
CA ILE A 254 17.21 -34.01 20.84
C ILE A 254 16.21 -32.96 21.33
N LYS A 255 16.66 -31.71 21.60
CA LYS A 255 15.75 -30.63 22.03
C LYS A 255 14.75 -30.26 20.96
N VAL A 256 15.12 -30.32 19.68
CA VAL A 256 14.17 -30.18 18.57
C VAL A 256 13.14 -31.30 18.58
N HIS A 257 13.60 -32.56 18.77
CA HIS A 257 12.74 -33.74 18.89
C HIS A 257 11.72 -33.60 20.02
N ASP A 258 12.16 -33.18 21.21
CA ASP A 258 11.31 -33.01 22.40
C ASP A 258 10.19 -31.95 22.20
N ASN A 259 10.37 -31.02 21.23
CA ASN A 259 9.43 -29.95 20.95
C ASN A 259 8.72 -30.11 19.59
N VAL A 260 8.73 -31.28 18.97
CA VAL A 260 8.22 -31.54 17.61
C VAL A 260 6.80 -31.09 17.40
N ASP A 261 5.90 -31.34 18.35
CA ASP A 261 4.47 -30.98 18.20
C ASP A 261 4.28 -29.46 18.14
N VAL A 262 5.01 -28.72 18.98
CA VAL A 262 4.99 -27.25 18.98
C VAL A 262 5.61 -26.69 17.69
N LEU A 263 6.72 -27.27 17.23
CA LEU A 263 7.40 -26.87 16.02
C LEU A 263 6.51 -27.09 14.77
N ARG A 264 5.82 -28.24 14.69
CA ARG A 264 4.85 -28.53 13.62
C ARG A 264 3.68 -27.54 13.64
N SER A 265 3.12 -27.27 14.83
CA SER A 265 2.04 -26.31 14.97
C SER A 265 2.49 -24.93 14.52
N ASN A 266 3.62 -24.45 15.00
CA ASN A 266 4.17 -23.15 14.61
C ASN A 266 4.44 -23.07 13.10
N SER A 267 5.04 -24.10 12.50
CA SER A 267 5.32 -24.18 11.07
C SER A 267 4.05 -24.10 10.23
N ASN A 268 2.99 -24.84 10.62
CA ASN A 268 1.71 -24.84 9.93
C ASN A 268 1.03 -23.47 10.00
N ILE A 269 1.02 -22.84 11.19
CA ILE A 269 0.41 -21.53 11.38
C ILE A 269 1.18 -20.45 10.59
N LEU A 270 2.51 -20.47 10.62
CA LEU A 270 3.32 -19.53 9.85
C LEU A 270 3.10 -19.68 8.33
N ARG A 271 2.90 -20.90 7.84
CA ARG A 271 2.53 -21.19 6.46
C ARG A 271 1.17 -20.60 6.11
N GLU A 272 0.17 -20.76 7.01
CA GLU A 272 -1.17 -20.19 6.82
C GLU A 272 -1.12 -18.64 6.87
N LEU A 273 -0.37 -18.08 7.81
CA LEU A 273 -0.16 -16.63 7.90
C LEU A 273 0.54 -16.07 6.65
N ASP A 274 1.57 -16.76 6.11
CA ASP A 274 2.22 -16.35 4.86
C ASP A 274 1.20 -16.33 3.70
N PHE A 275 0.33 -17.33 3.61
CA PHE A 275 -0.75 -17.37 2.63
C PHE A 275 -1.75 -16.22 2.81
N ILE A 276 -2.21 -15.95 4.04
CA ILE A 276 -3.17 -14.87 4.31
C ILE A 276 -2.54 -13.49 4.02
N PHE A 277 -1.30 -13.26 4.44
CA PHE A 277 -0.61 -12.01 4.14
C PHE A 277 -0.23 -11.86 2.66
N ALA A 278 -0.01 -12.97 1.93
CA ALA A 278 0.14 -12.93 0.48
C ALA A 278 -1.14 -12.43 -0.20
N LYS A 279 -2.33 -12.89 0.25
CA LYS A 279 -3.63 -12.38 -0.21
C LYS A 279 -3.78 -10.88 0.12
N GLY A 280 -3.42 -10.45 1.33
CA GLY A 280 -3.44 -9.04 1.73
C GLY A 280 -2.51 -8.15 0.88
N LYS A 281 -1.28 -8.59 0.61
CA LYS A 281 -0.33 -7.87 -0.27
C LYS A 281 -0.85 -7.78 -1.71
N TYR A 282 -1.43 -8.85 -2.22
CA TYR A 282 -2.04 -8.85 -3.55
C TYR A 282 -3.23 -7.89 -3.61
N ALA A 283 -4.09 -7.90 -2.60
CA ALA A 283 -5.20 -6.96 -2.46
C ALA A 283 -4.72 -5.50 -2.45
N SER A 284 -3.66 -5.20 -1.70
CA SER A 284 -3.03 -3.87 -1.68
C SER A 284 -2.55 -3.45 -3.08
N SER A 285 -1.94 -4.37 -3.84
CA SER A 285 -1.44 -4.07 -5.20
C SER A 285 -2.55 -3.76 -6.20
N LEU A 286 -3.75 -4.27 -5.97
CA LEU A 286 -4.94 -4.03 -6.80
C LEU A 286 -5.81 -2.87 -6.29
N ASN A 287 -5.49 -2.25 -5.14
CA ASN A 287 -6.40 -1.38 -4.39
C ASN A 287 -7.77 -2.04 -4.20
N ALA A 288 -7.75 -3.31 -3.80
CA ALA A 288 -8.93 -4.14 -3.66
C ALA A 288 -9.65 -3.86 -2.33
N ILE A 289 -10.96 -4.13 -2.32
CA ILE A 289 -11.84 -3.98 -1.15
C ILE A 289 -12.49 -5.31 -0.81
N LYS A 290 -12.95 -5.45 0.43
CA LYS A 290 -13.80 -6.56 0.85
C LYS A 290 -15.22 -6.34 0.34
N PRO A 291 -15.74 -7.18 -0.58
CA PRO A 291 -17.13 -7.08 -1.01
C PRO A 291 -18.07 -7.63 0.07
N CYS A 292 -19.31 -7.14 0.09
CA CYS A 292 -20.39 -7.77 0.84
C CYS A 292 -20.83 -9.05 0.08
N VAL A 293 -21.00 -10.16 0.77
CA VAL A 293 -21.50 -11.40 0.16
C VAL A 293 -23.02 -11.50 0.36
N ARG A 294 -23.77 -11.67 -0.72
CA ARG A 294 -25.25 -11.74 -0.69
C ARG A 294 -25.74 -13.15 -0.97
N ASN A 295 -26.61 -13.64 -0.12
CA ASN A 295 -27.23 -14.97 -0.29
C ASN A 295 -28.43 -14.95 -1.25
N ASP A 296 -28.96 -13.78 -1.60
CA ASP A 296 -30.08 -13.60 -2.53
C ASP A 296 -29.70 -13.72 -4.01
N ARG A 297 -28.43 -14.09 -4.29
CA ARG A 297 -27.87 -14.24 -5.64
C ARG A 297 -27.90 -12.93 -6.44
N SER A 298 -28.03 -11.79 -5.77
CA SER A 298 -27.87 -10.49 -6.39
C SER A 298 -26.44 -10.00 -6.20
N PHE A 299 -25.92 -9.25 -7.15
CA PHE A 299 -24.63 -8.58 -7.01
C PHE A 299 -24.68 -7.15 -7.55
N GLU A 300 -23.77 -6.34 -7.07
CA GLU A 300 -23.60 -4.95 -7.45
C GLU A 300 -22.13 -4.57 -7.33
N ILE A 301 -21.42 -4.59 -8.43
CA ILE A 301 -20.00 -4.27 -8.51
C ILE A 301 -19.88 -2.82 -8.95
N LEU A 302 -19.40 -1.95 -8.09
CA LEU A 302 -19.18 -0.53 -8.35
C LEU A 302 -17.74 -0.29 -8.77
N GLY A 303 -17.54 0.23 -9.96
CA GLY A 303 -16.21 0.52 -10.50
C GLY A 303 -15.28 -0.70 -10.51
N GLY A 304 -15.81 -1.87 -10.82
CA GLY A 304 -15.04 -3.11 -10.93
C GLY A 304 -13.98 -3.05 -12.01
N LYS A 305 -12.79 -3.51 -11.70
CA LYS A 305 -11.63 -3.54 -12.62
C LYS A 305 -11.20 -4.97 -12.88
N HIS A 306 -10.77 -5.24 -14.11
CA HIS A 306 -10.22 -6.56 -14.44
C HIS A 306 -8.85 -6.76 -13.78
N PRO A 307 -8.64 -7.77 -12.90
CA PRO A 307 -7.44 -7.88 -12.06
C PRO A 307 -6.16 -8.24 -12.83
N LEU A 308 -6.30 -8.70 -14.07
CA LEU A 308 -5.17 -9.09 -14.91
C LEU A 308 -4.71 -7.97 -15.86
N ILE A 309 -5.52 -6.91 -16.04
CA ILE A 309 -5.17 -5.74 -16.86
C ILE A 309 -4.37 -4.74 -16.00
N ASP A 310 -3.48 -3.98 -16.63
CA ASP A 310 -2.70 -2.96 -15.93
C ASP A 310 -3.64 -1.93 -15.27
N PRO A 311 -3.46 -1.64 -13.96
CA PRO A 311 -4.28 -0.67 -13.23
C PRO A 311 -4.31 0.74 -13.84
N LYS A 312 -3.32 1.09 -14.68
CA LYS A 312 -3.24 2.42 -15.32
C LYS A 312 -4.15 2.55 -16.53
N ILE A 313 -4.45 1.44 -17.20
CA ILE A 313 -5.22 1.43 -18.47
C ILE A 313 -6.60 0.79 -18.30
N VAL A 314 -6.83 0.01 -17.24
CA VAL A 314 -8.10 -0.65 -16.99
C VAL A 314 -9.21 0.38 -16.73
N VAL A 315 -10.32 0.26 -17.46
CA VAL A 315 -11.48 1.11 -17.27
C VAL A 315 -12.42 0.47 -16.25
N PRO A 316 -12.78 1.18 -15.15
CA PRO A 316 -13.70 0.67 -14.17
C PRO A 316 -15.13 0.64 -14.71
N SER A 317 -15.89 -0.45 -14.43
CA SER A 317 -17.27 -0.62 -14.86
C SER A 317 -18.19 -0.89 -13.68
N ASP A 318 -19.40 -0.31 -13.73
CA ASP A 318 -20.48 -0.58 -12.77
C ASP A 318 -21.37 -1.67 -13.35
N ILE A 319 -21.53 -2.79 -12.62
CA ILE A 319 -22.28 -3.96 -13.10
C ILE A 319 -23.16 -4.51 -11.98
N TYR A 320 -24.45 -4.69 -12.23
CA TYR A 320 -25.38 -5.23 -11.25
C TYR A 320 -26.38 -6.19 -11.87
N LEU A 321 -26.81 -7.18 -11.11
CA LEU A 321 -27.76 -8.22 -11.52
C LEU A 321 -28.50 -8.81 -10.31
N GLY A 322 -29.71 -9.33 -10.53
CA GLY A 322 -30.42 -10.14 -9.56
C GLY A 322 -31.46 -9.42 -8.71
N LYS A 323 -31.52 -8.06 -8.75
CA LYS A 323 -32.57 -7.28 -8.05
C LYS A 323 -33.74 -6.90 -8.95
N LYS A 324 -33.46 -6.18 -10.04
CA LYS A 324 -34.48 -5.71 -10.99
C LYS A 324 -34.65 -6.68 -12.15
N PHE A 325 -33.62 -7.35 -12.55
CA PHE A 325 -33.56 -8.29 -13.65
C PHE A 325 -32.60 -9.43 -13.32
N THR A 326 -32.83 -10.59 -13.93
CA THR A 326 -32.06 -11.83 -13.74
C THR A 326 -31.11 -12.09 -14.90
N THR A 327 -31.35 -11.47 -16.03
CA THR A 327 -30.57 -11.61 -17.26
C THR A 327 -30.12 -10.26 -17.77
N LEU A 328 -28.85 -10.14 -18.11
CA LEU A 328 -28.24 -8.95 -18.71
C LEU A 328 -27.72 -9.28 -20.11
N MET A 329 -28.29 -8.63 -21.14
CA MET A 329 -27.91 -8.80 -22.53
C MET A 329 -26.98 -7.67 -22.97
N ILE A 330 -25.68 -7.97 -23.17
CA ILE A 330 -24.69 -6.97 -23.55
C ILE A 330 -24.52 -6.95 -25.07
N THR A 331 -24.76 -5.79 -25.66
CA THR A 331 -24.70 -5.57 -27.09
C THR A 331 -23.61 -4.55 -27.46
N GLY A 332 -23.21 -4.51 -28.73
CA GLY A 332 -22.18 -3.60 -29.22
C GLY A 332 -21.10 -4.28 -30.06
N PRO A 333 -20.10 -3.54 -30.58
CA PRO A 333 -19.06 -4.13 -31.42
C PRO A 333 -18.15 -5.07 -30.63
N ASN A 334 -17.56 -6.09 -31.27
CA ASN A 334 -16.68 -7.06 -30.62
C ASN A 334 -15.44 -6.40 -29.99
N THR A 335 -14.92 -5.37 -30.64
CA THR A 335 -13.80 -4.56 -30.12
C THR A 335 -14.18 -3.73 -28.90
N GLY A 336 -15.47 -3.60 -28.54
CA GLY A 336 -15.96 -2.75 -27.45
C GLY A 336 -15.65 -3.22 -26.03
N GLY A 337 -15.20 -4.48 -25.85
CA GLY A 337 -14.86 -5.04 -24.52
C GLY A 337 -15.95 -5.87 -23.89
N LYS A 338 -16.92 -6.39 -24.65
CA LYS A 338 -17.99 -7.32 -24.18
C LYS A 338 -17.40 -8.51 -23.43
N THR A 339 -16.50 -9.24 -24.07
CA THR A 339 -15.77 -10.40 -23.49
C THR A 339 -14.99 -10.02 -22.22
N VAL A 340 -14.35 -8.86 -22.22
CA VAL A 340 -13.62 -8.35 -21.01
C VAL A 340 -14.59 -8.11 -19.86
N THR A 341 -15.79 -7.58 -20.13
CA THR A 341 -16.82 -7.37 -19.11
C THR A 341 -17.29 -8.69 -18.49
N LEU A 342 -17.58 -9.70 -19.32
CA LEU A 342 -17.93 -11.05 -18.88
C LEU A 342 -16.85 -11.66 -18.01
N LYS A 343 -15.60 -11.65 -18.51
CA LYS A 343 -14.44 -12.16 -17.76
C LYS A 343 -14.24 -11.40 -16.45
N THR A 344 -14.46 -10.09 -16.42
CA THR A 344 -14.33 -9.28 -15.21
C THR A 344 -15.34 -9.75 -14.16
N VAL A 345 -16.63 -9.87 -14.50
CA VAL A 345 -17.66 -10.31 -13.56
C VAL A 345 -17.34 -11.71 -13.03
N GLY A 346 -17.07 -12.65 -13.94
CA GLY A 346 -16.77 -14.04 -13.54
C GLY A 346 -15.56 -14.13 -12.64
N LEU A 347 -14.48 -13.43 -12.99
CA LEU A 347 -13.23 -13.48 -12.25
C LEU A 347 -13.31 -12.80 -10.89
N LEU A 348 -14.03 -11.67 -10.77
CA LEU A 348 -14.26 -11.01 -9.47
C LEU A 348 -15.11 -11.90 -8.54
N HIS A 349 -16.11 -12.63 -9.06
CA HIS A 349 -16.83 -13.61 -8.26
C HIS A 349 -15.94 -14.76 -7.80
N LEU A 350 -15.16 -15.36 -8.70
CA LEU A 350 -14.22 -16.43 -8.34
C LEU A 350 -13.22 -15.98 -7.29
N MET A 351 -12.67 -14.78 -7.43
CA MET A 351 -11.76 -14.19 -6.45
C MET A 351 -12.42 -14.08 -5.08
N ALA A 352 -13.58 -13.45 -5.01
CA ALA A 352 -14.29 -13.25 -3.74
C ALA A 352 -14.72 -14.58 -3.11
N LEU A 353 -15.27 -15.52 -3.90
CA LEU A 353 -15.62 -16.86 -3.42
C LEU A 353 -14.40 -17.67 -2.94
N SER A 354 -13.19 -17.30 -3.36
CA SER A 354 -11.91 -17.88 -2.88
C SER A 354 -11.29 -17.09 -1.73
N GLY A 355 -11.99 -16.13 -1.10
CA GLY A 355 -11.48 -15.32 -0.01
C GLY A 355 -10.44 -14.27 -0.43
N LEU A 356 -10.42 -13.87 -1.69
CA LEU A 356 -9.62 -12.77 -2.22
C LEU A 356 -10.46 -11.50 -2.30
N LEU A 357 -9.89 -10.37 -1.89
CA LEU A 357 -10.51 -9.06 -2.08
C LEU A 357 -10.56 -8.67 -3.56
N ILE A 358 -11.54 -7.86 -3.95
CA ILE A 358 -11.78 -7.52 -5.35
C ILE A 358 -11.40 -6.07 -5.67
N PRO A 359 -10.82 -5.79 -6.85
CA PRO A 359 -10.53 -4.44 -7.30
C PRO A 359 -11.81 -3.71 -7.72
N ALA A 360 -12.52 -3.15 -6.76
CA ALA A 360 -13.77 -2.44 -6.92
C ALA A 360 -13.87 -1.27 -5.92
N LYS A 361 -14.94 -0.48 -5.98
CA LYS A 361 -15.21 0.59 -5.02
C LYS A 361 -15.96 0.06 -3.79
N ASP A 362 -15.79 0.78 -2.68
CA ASP A 362 -16.56 0.51 -1.45
C ASP A 362 -18.06 0.48 -1.71
N GLY A 363 -18.78 -0.40 -1.00
CA GLY A 363 -20.20 -0.66 -1.21
C GLY A 363 -20.49 -1.72 -2.27
N SER A 364 -19.46 -2.28 -2.92
CA SER A 364 -19.65 -3.41 -3.84
C SER A 364 -20.09 -4.68 -3.11
N ALA A 365 -20.97 -5.43 -3.75
CA ALA A 365 -21.47 -6.70 -3.25
C ALA A 365 -21.41 -7.77 -4.34
N ILE A 366 -21.06 -8.99 -3.97
CA ILE A 366 -21.11 -10.17 -4.84
C ILE A 366 -22.24 -11.11 -4.43
N GLY A 367 -22.78 -11.88 -5.38
CA GLY A 367 -23.71 -12.98 -5.12
C GLY A 367 -22.96 -14.25 -4.72
N PHE A 368 -23.48 -14.98 -3.75
CA PHE A 368 -23.01 -16.32 -3.49
C PHE A 368 -23.60 -17.29 -4.50
N PHE A 369 -22.74 -17.78 -5.40
CA PHE A 369 -23.10 -18.81 -6.40
C PHE A 369 -22.33 -20.09 -6.13
N LYS A 370 -23.03 -21.22 -6.11
CA LYS A 370 -22.38 -22.54 -5.97
C LYS A 370 -21.62 -22.91 -7.24
N GLU A 371 -22.17 -22.50 -8.40
CA GLU A 371 -21.59 -22.78 -9.69
C GLU A 371 -21.48 -21.51 -10.53
N VAL A 372 -20.35 -21.34 -11.19
CA VAL A 372 -20.13 -20.35 -12.22
C VAL A 372 -19.84 -21.09 -13.51
N PHE A 373 -20.63 -20.85 -14.54
CA PHE A 373 -20.44 -21.41 -15.87
C PHE A 373 -20.00 -20.33 -16.85
N ALA A 374 -19.12 -20.67 -17.76
CA ALA A 374 -18.63 -19.76 -18.77
C ALA A 374 -18.57 -20.47 -20.14
N ASP A 375 -19.12 -19.83 -21.16
CA ASP A 375 -18.92 -20.13 -22.55
C ASP A 375 -18.39 -18.88 -23.23
N ILE A 376 -17.06 -18.72 -23.18
CA ILE A 376 -16.33 -17.50 -23.59
C ILE A 376 -15.11 -17.90 -24.41
N GLY A 377 -14.94 -17.27 -25.56
CA GLY A 377 -13.77 -17.38 -26.42
C GLY A 377 -13.94 -18.29 -27.61
N ASP A 378 -13.21 -18.00 -28.71
CA ASP A 378 -13.09 -18.85 -29.88
C ASP A 378 -12.14 -20.00 -29.59
N GLU A 379 -12.60 -21.24 -29.56
CA GLU A 379 -11.74 -22.43 -29.58
C GLU A 379 -11.11 -22.59 -30.98
N GLN A 380 -10.24 -21.65 -31.37
CA GLN A 380 -9.41 -21.75 -32.58
C GLN A 380 -8.21 -22.69 -32.37
N SER A 381 -8.40 -23.80 -31.67
CA SER A 381 -7.38 -24.83 -31.66
C SER A 381 -7.49 -25.67 -32.94
N ILE A 382 -6.45 -25.61 -33.76
CA ILE A 382 -6.29 -26.35 -35.04
C ILE A 382 -6.48 -27.89 -34.85
N GLU A 383 -6.46 -28.37 -33.62
CA GLU A 383 -6.53 -29.80 -33.27
C GLU A 383 -7.95 -30.37 -33.09
N GLN A 384 -9.00 -29.50 -33.03
CA GLN A 384 -10.38 -29.98 -32.93
C GLN A 384 -11.17 -29.66 -34.20
N SER A 385 -11.49 -30.70 -34.95
CA SER A 385 -12.20 -30.69 -36.24
C SER A 385 -13.71 -30.37 -36.13
N LEU A 386 -14.21 -29.95 -34.97
CA LEU A 386 -15.59 -29.53 -34.78
C LEU A 386 -15.74 -28.04 -35.16
N SER A 387 -16.83 -27.68 -35.88
CA SER A 387 -17.12 -26.28 -36.14
C SER A 387 -17.27 -25.50 -34.82
N THR A 388 -16.92 -24.21 -34.80
CA THR A 388 -17.06 -23.31 -33.62
C THR A 388 -18.45 -23.41 -32.99
N PHE A 389 -19.51 -23.47 -33.81
CA PHE A 389 -20.88 -23.65 -33.38
C PHE A 389 -21.09 -24.95 -32.57
N SER A 390 -20.55 -26.08 -33.06
CA SER A 390 -20.73 -27.37 -32.37
C SER A 390 -20.04 -27.43 -31.02
N SER A 391 -18.87 -26.77 -30.88
CA SER A 391 -18.13 -26.66 -29.60
C SER A 391 -18.93 -25.86 -28.58
N HIS A 392 -19.46 -24.68 -28.96
CA HIS A 392 -20.31 -23.86 -28.13
C HIS A 392 -21.59 -24.62 -27.71
N MET A 393 -22.28 -25.26 -28.68
CA MET A 393 -23.49 -26.04 -28.37
C MET A 393 -23.24 -27.20 -27.41
N THR A 394 -22.14 -27.91 -27.56
CA THR A 394 -21.78 -28.99 -26.61
C THR A 394 -21.59 -28.46 -25.19
N ASN A 395 -20.94 -27.30 -25.04
CA ASN A 395 -20.79 -26.67 -23.74
C ASN A 395 -22.11 -26.15 -23.19
N ILE A 396 -22.90 -25.48 -24.01
CA ILE A 396 -24.25 -24.99 -23.62
C ILE A 396 -25.14 -26.15 -23.18
N VAL A 397 -25.13 -27.28 -23.86
CA VAL A 397 -25.89 -28.50 -23.45
C VAL A 397 -25.40 -28.99 -22.07
N SER A 398 -24.08 -29.00 -21.81
CA SER A 398 -23.54 -29.35 -20.51
C SER A 398 -24.01 -28.38 -19.42
N ILE A 399 -23.99 -27.06 -19.72
CA ILE A 399 -24.50 -26.03 -18.81
C ILE A 399 -25.98 -26.24 -18.54
N LEU A 400 -26.82 -26.44 -19.58
CA LEU A 400 -28.23 -26.69 -19.43
C LEU A 400 -28.55 -27.90 -18.57
N ASN A 401 -27.74 -28.95 -18.63
CA ASN A 401 -27.94 -30.16 -17.81
C ASN A 401 -27.54 -29.97 -16.34
N SER A 402 -26.63 -29.07 -16.05
CA SER A 402 -26.02 -28.89 -14.72
C SER A 402 -26.49 -27.63 -13.98
N ALA A 403 -26.98 -26.62 -14.70
CA ALA A 403 -27.37 -25.34 -14.13
C ALA A 403 -28.60 -25.42 -13.21
N SER A 404 -28.50 -24.72 -12.10
CA SER A 404 -29.55 -24.56 -11.08
C SER A 404 -29.79 -23.11 -10.74
N SER A 405 -30.72 -22.82 -9.87
CA SER A 405 -30.99 -21.45 -9.39
C SER A 405 -29.75 -20.79 -8.72
N ASP A 406 -28.80 -21.61 -8.24
CA ASP A 406 -27.57 -21.14 -7.57
C ASP A 406 -26.40 -20.93 -8.57
N SER A 407 -26.70 -20.79 -9.87
CA SER A 407 -25.72 -20.68 -10.93
C SER A 407 -25.62 -19.25 -11.50
N LEU A 408 -24.38 -18.80 -11.73
CA LEU A 408 -24.07 -17.64 -12.57
C LEU A 408 -23.57 -18.14 -13.92
N ILE A 409 -24.18 -17.69 -15.01
CA ILE A 409 -23.90 -18.16 -16.36
C ILE A 409 -23.44 -16.99 -17.22
N LEU A 410 -22.30 -17.19 -17.89
CA LEU A 410 -21.65 -16.19 -18.72
C LEU A 410 -21.54 -16.72 -20.14
N PHE A 411 -22.28 -16.13 -21.08
CA PHE A 411 -22.26 -16.49 -22.51
C PHE A 411 -21.63 -15.38 -23.33
N ASP A 412 -20.63 -15.71 -24.13
CA ASP A 412 -20.08 -14.80 -25.14
C ASP A 412 -20.60 -15.18 -26.53
N GLU A 413 -21.09 -14.20 -27.27
CA GLU A 413 -21.62 -14.34 -28.63
C GLU A 413 -22.68 -15.47 -28.78
N LEU A 414 -23.65 -15.52 -27.83
CA LEU A 414 -24.66 -16.56 -27.79
C LEU A 414 -25.43 -16.65 -29.11
N GLY A 415 -25.47 -17.85 -29.68
CA GLY A 415 -26.14 -18.18 -30.96
C GLY A 415 -25.28 -17.94 -32.20
N SER A 416 -24.04 -17.49 -32.07
CA SER A 416 -23.12 -17.26 -33.20
C SER A 416 -22.67 -18.55 -33.90
N GLY A 417 -22.23 -18.45 -35.13
CA GLY A 417 -21.67 -19.58 -35.91
C GLY A 417 -22.66 -20.40 -36.71
N THR A 418 -23.94 -19.99 -36.77
CA THR A 418 -24.99 -20.59 -37.62
C THR A 418 -25.79 -19.52 -38.34
N ASP A 419 -26.86 -19.88 -39.04
CA ASP A 419 -27.81 -18.92 -39.65
C ASP A 419 -28.28 -17.92 -38.56
N PRO A 420 -28.23 -16.59 -38.85
CA PRO A 420 -28.57 -15.57 -37.84
C PRO A 420 -29.97 -15.73 -37.26
N THR A 421 -30.98 -16.15 -38.05
CA THR A 421 -32.34 -16.31 -37.58
C THR A 421 -32.47 -17.52 -36.65
N GLU A 422 -31.86 -18.66 -37.02
CA GLU A 422 -31.82 -19.86 -36.20
C GLU A 422 -31.02 -19.63 -34.94
N GLY A 423 -29.87 -18.98 -35.04
CA GLY A 423 -29.00 -18.65 -33.91
C GLY A 423 -29.69 -17.75 -32.89
N ALA A 424 -30.41 -16.71 -33.34
CA ALA A 424 -31.19 -15.84 -32.48
C ALA A 424 -32.33 -16.58 -31.78
N ALA A 425 -33.07 -17.43 -32.50
CA ALA A 425 -34.15 -18.22 -31.93
C ALA A 425 -33.67 -19.21 -30.87
N LEU A 426 -32.53 -19.91 -31.12
CA LEU A 426 -31.89 -20.79 -30.15
C LEU A 426 -31.44 -20.04 -28.92
N ALA A 427 -30.83 -18.87 -29.09
CA ALA A 427 -30.33 -18.03 -27.99
C ALA A 427 -31.48 -17.60 -27.06
N VAL A 428 -32.63 -17.18 -27.62
CA VAL A 428 -33.84 -16.84 -26.84
C VAL A 428 -34.31 -18.05 -26.04
N ALA A 429 -34.47 -19.22 -26.69
CA ALA A 429 -34.97 -20.44 -26.04
C ALA A 429 -34.03 -20.92 -24.91
N ILE A 430 -32.68 -20.79 -25.09
CA ILE A 430 -31.71 -21.12 -24.06
C ILE A 430 -31.85 -20.18 -22.85
N ILE A 431 -31.98 -18.88 -23.09
CA ILE A 431 -32.14 -17.87 -22.03
C ILE A 431 -33.45 -18.10 -21.26
N GLU A 432 -34.59 -18.35 -21.94
CA GLU A 432 -35.87 -18.64 -21.30
C GLU A 432 -35.79 -19.86 -20.41
N ASN A 433 -35.24 -20.97 -20.93
CA ASN A 433 -35.08 -22.19 -20.12
C ASN A 433 -34.25 -21.98 -18.85
N LEU A 434 -33.18 -21.21 -18.94
CA LEU A 434 -32.33 -20.92 -17.78
C LEU A 434 -32.97 -19.91 -16.81
N ASN A 435 -33.75 -18.95 -17.32
CA ASN A 435 -34.51 -18.01 -16.50
C ASN A 435 -35.64 -18.74 -15.72
N GLU A 436 -36.35 -19.68 -16.35
CA GLU A 436 -37.33 -20.53 -15.66
C GLU A 436 -36.73 -21.32 -14.50
N ARG A 437 -35.45 -21.71 -14.60
CA ARG A 437 -34.70 -22.35 -13.50
C ARG A 437 -34.21 -21.37 -12.45
N GLY A 438 -34.38 -20.06 -12.65
CA GLY A 438 -33.94 -19.01 -11.72
C GLY A 438 -32.46 -18.71 -11.74
N CYS A 439 -31.72 -19.06 -12.82
CA CYS A 439 -30.33 -18.76 -13.00
C CYS A 439 -30.09 -17.24 -13.12
N ARG A 440 -28.82 -16.80 -12.89
CA ARG A 440 -28.36 -15.45 -13.22
C ARG A 440 -27.51 -15.51 -14.48
N ILE A 441 -27.88 -14.72 -15.49
CA ILE A 441 -27.31 -14.83 -16.83
C ILE A 441 -26.74 -13.48 -17.25
N ILE A 442 -25.51 -13.50 -17.78
CA ILE A 442 -24.96 -12.39 -18.58
C ILE A 442 -24.58 -12.97 -19.92
N ALA A 443 -25.19 -12.46 -20.96
CA ALA A 443 -24.92 -12.91 -22.33
C ALA A 443 -24.51 -11.73 -23.22
N THR A 444 -23.56 -11.96 -24.13
CA THR A 444 -23.26 -10.99 -25.19
C THR A 444 -23.84 -11.47 -26.50
N THR A 445 -24.24 -10.53 -27.32
CA THR A 445 -24.77 -10.83 -28.65
C THR A 445 -24.57 -9.65 -29.62
N HIS A 446 -24.66 -9.95 -30.90
CA HIS A 446 -24.69 -8.95 -31.96
C HIS A 446 -26.04 -8.98 -32.72
N TYR A 447 -26.97 -9.88 -32.34
CA TYR A 447 -28.27 -10.01 -33.01
C TYR A 447 -29.27 -8.95 -32.56
N SER A 448 -29.96 -8.32 -33.53
CA SER A 448 -30.99 -7.30 -33.27
C SER A 448 -32.24 -7.90 -32.62
N GLU A 449 -32.58 -9.15 -32.92
CA GLU A 449 -33.70 -9.91 -32.36
C GLU A 449 -33.58 -10.05 -30.84
N LEU A 450 -32.38 -10.30 -30.31
CA LEU A 450 -32.17 -10.41 -28.88
C LEU A 450 -32.25 -9.04 -28.18
N LYS A 451 -31.87 -7.94 -28.86
CA LYS A 451 -32.12 -6.58 -28.33
C LYS A 451 -33.62 -6.34 -28.17
N GLY A 452 -34.40 -6.71 -29.20
CA GLY A 452 -35.85 -6.61 -29.18
C GLY A 452 -36.52 -7.50 -28.12
N TYR A 453 -36.01 -8.71 -27.94
CA TYR A 453 -36.46 -9.65 -26.90
C TYR A 453 -36.23 -9.03 -25.50
N ALA A 454 -35.05 -8.50 -25.20
CA ALA A 454 -34.76 -7.91 -23.92
C ALA A 454 -35.56 -6.62 -23.63
N LEU A 455 -36.06 -5.90 -24.65
CA LEU A 455 -36.94 -4.75 -24.46
C LEU A 455 -38.40 -5.17 -24.12
N LYS A 456 -38.82 -6.38 -24.49
CA LYS A 456 -40.18 -6.85 -24.34
C LYS A 456 -40.39 -7.78 -23.15
N THR A 457 -39.32 -8.39 -22.65
CA THR A 457 -39.37 -9.45 -21.64
C THR A 457 -38.99 -8.91 -20.27
N GLU A 458 -39.93 -9.05 -19.31
CA GLU A 458 -39.68 -8.69 -17.92
C GLU A 458 -38.56 -9.57 -17.32
N GLY A 459 -37.65 -8.98 -16.54
CA GLY A 459 -36.52 -9.71 -15.95
C GLY A 459 -35.30 -9.87 -16.85
N VAL A 460 -35.37 -9.39 -18.09
CA VAL A 460 -34.24 -9.30 -19.03
C VAL A 460 -33.92 -7.83 -19.31
N GLU A 461 -32.67 -7.42 -19.16
CA GLU A 461 -32.27 -6.04 -19.35
C GLU A 461 -31.18 -5.93 -20.43
N ASN A 462 -31.26 -4.88 -21.25
CA ASN A 462 -30.23 -4.57 -22.23
C ASN A 462 -29.06 -3.83 -21.58
N ALA A 463 -27.88 -4.04 -22.12
CA ALA A 463 -26.71 -3.22 -21.87
C ALA A 463 -25.90 -3.02 -23.15
N SER A 464 -25.17 -1.93 -23.20
CA SER A 464 -24.24 -1.67 -24.30
C SER A 464 -22.86 -1.30 -23.79
N VAL A 465 -21.83 -1.65 -24.55
CA VAL A 465 -20.49 -1.13 -24.32
C VAL A 465 -20.33 0.13 -25.17
N GLU A 466 -19.99 1.23 -24.49
CA GLU A 466 -19.79 2.53 -25.14
C GLU A 466 -18.58 2.47 -26.08
N PHE A 467 -18.78 2.99 -27.30
CA PHE A 467 -17.76 3.06 -28.34
C PHE A 467 -17.65 4.50 -28.83
N ASP A 468 -16.43 5.03 -28.81
CA ASP A 468 -16.15 6.38 -29.29
C ASP A 468 -15.95 6.34 -30.82
N ILE A 469 -16.94 6.91 -31.52
CA ILE A 469 -16.93 6.98 -32.97
C ILE A 469 -15.89 7.99 -33.46
N GLU A 470 -15.55 9.01 -32.67
CA GLU A 470 -14.58 10.03 -33.10
C GLU A 470 -13.16 9.47 -33.11
N THR A 471 -12.78 8.72 -32.11
CA THR A 471 -11.45 8.12 -32.01
C THR A 471 -11.36 6.71 -32.61
N LEU A 472 -12.49 6.09 -32.97
CA LEU A 472 -12.62 4.67 -33.36
C LEU A 472 -12.05 3.73 -32.26
N ARG A 473 -12.16 4.11 -30.98
CA ARG A 473 -11.66 3.33 -29.86
C ARG A 473 -12.80 2.96 -28.91
N PRO A 474 -12.74 1.77 -28.30
CA PRO A 474 -13.66 1.42 -27.22
C PRO A 474 -13.37 2.28 -25.98
N THR A 475 -14.43 2.75 -25.33
CA THR A 475 -14.29 3.39 -24.00
C THR A 475 -14.32 2.36 -22.89
N TYR A 476 -14.69 1.12 -23.17
CA TYR A 476 -14.86 0.01 -22.22
C TYR A 476 -15.89 0.28 -21.12
N ARG A 477 -16.76 1.27 -21.26
CA ARG A 477 -17.81 1.59 -20.30
C ARG A 477 -19.07 0.81 -20.61
N LEU A 478 -19.64 0.17 -19.59
CA LEU A 478 -20.93 -0.51 -19.71
C LEU A 478 -22.06 0.45 -19.36
N LEU A 479 -23.07 0.50 -20.23
CA LEU A 479 -24.30 1.28 -20.07
C LEU A 479 -25.47 0.29 -19.95
N ILE A 480 -25.97 0.09 -18.73
CA ILE A 480 -27.09 -0.81 -18.45
C ILE A 480 -28.41 -0.06 -18.66
N GLY A 481 -29.43 -0.74 -19.22
CA GLY A 481 -30.71 -0.17 -19.59
C GLY A 481 -30.81 0.35 -21.01
N ILE A 482 -29.74 0.19 -21.82
CA ILE A 482 -29.65 0.75 -23.15
C ILE A 482 -29.10 -0.30 -24.10
N PRO A 483 -29.82 -0.67 -25.16
CA PRO A 483 -29.26 -1.52 -26.21
C PRO A 483 -28.19 -0.78 -27.01
N GLY A 484 -27.17 -1.48 -27.45
CA GLY A 484 -26.12 -0.93 -28.32
C GLY A 484 -26.59 -0.75 -29.77
N LYS A 485 -26.23 0.40 -30.36
CA LYS A 485 -26.44 0.61 -31.80
C LYS A 485 -25.37 -0.10 -32.62
N SER A 486 -25.71 -0.43 -33.84
CA SER A 486 -24.77 -0.93 -34.83
C SER A 486 -24.00 0.26 -35.44
N ASN A 487 -22.68 0.31 -35.30
CA ASN A 487 -21.85 1.40 -35.82
C ASN A 487 -21.12 1.03 -37.11
N ALA A 488 -21.49 -0.10 -37.76
CA ALA A 488 -20.75 -0.62 -38.91
C ALA A 488 -20.58 0.39 -40.05
N PHE A 489 -21.65 1.08 -40.41
CA PHE A 489 -21.59 2.09 -41.52
C PHE A 489 -20.72 3.30 -41.12
N GLU A 490 -20.83 3.81 -39.91
CA GLU A 490 -20.03 4.95 -39.46
C GLU A 490 -18.55 4.60 -39.34
N ILE A 491 -18.24 3.41 -38.86
CA ILE A 491 -16.87 2.86 -38.81
C ILE A 491 -16.31 2.69 -40.21
N SER A 492 -17.08 2.05 -41.14
CA SER A 492 -16.65 1.82 -42.50
C SER A 492 -16.40 3.12 -43.26
N LYS A 493 -17.28 4.13 -43.06
CA LYS A 493 -17.09 5.47 -43.63
C LYS A 493 -15.77 6.10 -43.17
N ARG A 494 -15.48 6.04 -41.90
CA ARG A 494 -14.22 6.60 -41.36
C ARG A 494 -12.99 5.81 -41.76
N LEU A 495 -13.11 4.52 -42.02
CA LEU A 495 -12.04 3.70 -42.59
C LEU A 495 -11.83 3.93 -44.09
N GLY A 496 -12.63 4.80 -44.71
CA GLY A 496 -12.45 5.21 -46.10
C GLY A 496 -13.39 4.53 -47.11
N LEU A 497 -14.41 3.80 -46.65
CA LEU A 497 -15.43 3.25 -47.56
C LEU A 497 -16.25 4.41 -48.14
N GLY A 498 -16.35 4.46 -49.49
CA GLY A 498 -17.06 5.54 -50.20
C GLY A 498 -18.55 5.60 -49.88
N ASP A 499 -19.08 6.82 -49.78
CA ASP A 499 -20.51 7.06 -49.45
C ASP A 499 -21.47 6.33 -50.37
N ASN A 500 -21.15 6.17 -51.66
CA ASN A 500 -21.95 5.45 -52.64
C ASN A 500 -22.15 3.97 -52.24
N VAL A 501 -21.12 3.32 -51.69
CA VAL A 501 -21.22 1.91 -51.25
C VAL A 501 -22.11 1.84 -49.99
N ILE A 502 -21.97 2.78 -49.06
CA ILE A 502 -22.74 2.85 -47.83
C ILE A 502 -24.23 3.11 -48.11
N ILE A 503 -24.53 4.04 -49.04
CA ILE A 503 -25.90 4.34 -49.47
C ILE A 503 -26.53 3.07 -50.07
N LYS A 504 -25.81 2.43 -50.99
CA LYS A 504 -26.27 1.21 -51.62
C LYS A 504 -26.46 0.04 -50.62
N ALA A 505 -25.58 -0.06 -49.65
CA ALA A 505 -25.72 -1.08 -48.57
C ALA A 505 -26.96 -0.84 -47.70
N LYS A 506 -27.33 0.41 -47.43
CA LYS A 506 -28.54 0.76 -46.68
C LYS A 506 -29.83 0.38 -47.42
N GLU A 507 -29.84 0.39 -48.74
CA GLU A 507 -30.99 -0.04 -49.55
C GLU A 507 -31.32 -1.53 -49.42
N PHE A 508 -30.33 -2.35 -49.00
CA PHE A 508 -30.55 -3.79 -48.76
C PHE A 508 -31.05 -4.12 -47.31
N ILE A 509 -31.16 -3.09 -46.45
CA ILE A 509 -31.70 -3.29 -45.10
C ILE A 509 -33.19 -2.97 -45.12
N SER A 510 -34.00 -3.79 -44.43
CA SER A 510 -35.45 -3.55 -44.36
C SER A 510 -35.75 -2.22 -43.60
N GLU A 511 -36.80 -1.55 -44.03
CA GLU A 511 -37.23 -0.27 -43.44
C GLU A 511 -37.52 -0.38 -41.93
N GLU A 512 -38.07 -1.51 -41.49
CA GLU A 512 -38.36 -1.82 -40.09
C GLU A 512 -37.07 -1.88 -39.24
N ASN A 513 -36.02 -2.49 -39.78
CA ASN A 513 -34.71 -2.55 -39.07
C ASN A 513 -34.01 -1.20 -38.98
N LEU A 514 -34.17 -0.35 -40.03
CA LEU A 514 -33.61 1.01 -39.98
C LEU A 514 -34.34 1.88 -38.95
N GLN A 515 -35.66 1.85 -38.94
CA GLN A 515 -36.49 2.56 -37.93
C GLN A 515 -36.15 2.09 -36.48
N PHE A 516 -35.95 0.80 -36.26
CA PHE A 516 -35.59 0.21 -34.98
C PHE A 516 -34.19 0.69 -34.54
N GLU A 517 -33.20 0.71 -35.39
CA GLU A 517 -31.83 1.22 -35.07
C GLU A 517 -31.83 2.74 -34.84
N ASP A 518 -32.67 3.52 -35.53
CA ASP A 518 -32.82 4.96 -35.28
C ASP A 518 -33.45 5.22 -33.92
N LEU A 519 -34.47 4.45 -33.52
CA LEU A 519 -35.08 4.53 -32.20
C LEU A 519 -34.05 4.19 -31.07
N ILE A 520 -33.25 3.16 -31.28
CA ILE A 520 -32.16 2.79 -30.35
C ILE A 520 -31.16 3.92 -30.23
N ARG A 521 -30.80 4.58 -31.34
CA ARG A 521 -29.88 5.73 -31.33
C ARG A 521 -30.42 6.86 -30.46
N ASP A 522 -31.68 7.26 -30.63
CA ASP A 522 -32.31 8.33 -29.86
C ASP A 522 -32.39 7.99 -28.36
N LEU A 523 -32.71 6.74 -28.05
CA LEU A 523 -32.72 6.26 -26.67
C LEU A 523 -31.31 6.29 -26.04
N GLN A 524 -30.30 5.90 -26.80
CA GLN A 524 -28.90 5.89 -26.34
C GLN A 524 -28.39 7.31 -26.06
N GLU A 525 -28.65 8.26 -26.96
CA GLU A 525 -28.23 9.64 -26.78
C GLU A 525 -28.87 10.28 -25.56
N LYS A 526 -30.19 10.13 -25.40
CA LYS A 526 -30.93 10.64 -24.22
C LYS A 526 -30.46 10.03 -22.92
N SER A 527 -30.16 8.75 -22.92
CA SER A 527 -29.71 8.04 -21.72
C SER A 527 -28.25 8.36 -21.37
N ILE A 528 -27.36 8.57 -22.36
CA ILE A 528 -25.99 9.06 -22.11
C ILE A 528 -26.05 10.43 -21.41
N LEU A 529 -26.90 11.34 -21.89
CA LEU A 529 -27.11 12.64 -21.26
C LEU A 529 -27.62 12.49 -19.83
N ALA A 530 -28.71 11.71 -19.63
CA ALA A 530 -29.28 11.45 -18.30
C ALA A 530 -28.28 10.83 -17.32
N ASN A 531 -27.47 9.86 -17.78
CA ASN A 531 -26.42 9.25 -16.97
C ASN A 531 -25.29 10.22 -16.62
N ARG A 532 -24.92 11.11 -17.55
CA ARG A 532 -23.93 12.17 -17.30
C ARG A 532 -24.45 13.13 -16.22
N ASP A 533 -25.68 13.59 -16.35
CA ASP A 533 -26.32 14.49 -15.39
C ASP A 533 -26.47 13.83 -14.00
N ALA A 534 -26.87 12.56 -13.97
CA ALA A 534 -26.98 11.80 -12.73
C ALA A 534 -25.62 11.62 -12.03
N ARG A 535 -24.55 11.38 -12.79
CA ARG A 535 -23.17 11.29 -12.23
C ARG A 535 -22.69 12.64 -11.70
N GLU A 536 -22.97 13.73 -12.40
CA GLU A 536 -22.62 15.07 -11.96
C GLU A 536 -23.40 15.45 -10.70
N ALA A 537 -24.71 15.17 -10.66
CA ALA A 537 -25.52 15.35 -9.48
C ALA A 537 -25.01 14.53 -8.27
N LYS A 538 -24.61 13.29 -8.48
CA LYS A 538 -24.02 12.44 -7.44
C LYS A 538 -22.69 13.01 -6.94
N ARG A 539 -21.81 13.47 -7.84
CA ARG A 539 -20.53 14.08 -7.47
C ARG A 539 -20.74 15.32 -6.61
N ILE A 540 -21.67 16.20 -7.03
CA ILE A 540 -22.03 17.42 -6.28
C ILE A 540 -22.58 17.05 -4.90
N LYS A 541 -23.43 16.01 -4.82
CA LYS A 541 -23.98 15.52 -3.55
C LYS A 541 -22.87 15.01 -2.63
N ASP A 542 -21.97 14.19 -3.12
CA ASP A 542 -20.85 13.62 -2.34
C ASP A 542 -19.90 14.73 -1.84
N GLU A 543 -19.62 15.74 -2.69
CA GLU A 543 -18.85 16.94 -2.29
C GLU A 543 -19.58 17.74 -1.21
N ALA A 544 -20.90 17.92 -1.35
CA ALA A 544 -21.72 18.64 -0.36
C ALA A 544 -21.75 17.89 0.99
N GLU A 545 -21.86 16.56 1.00
CA GLU A 545 -21.79 15.74 2.21
C GLU A 545 -20.43 15.84 2.90
N LEU A 546 -19.35 15.82 2.12
CA LEU A 546 -17.99 16.00 2.65
C LEU A 546 -17.80 17.39 3.30
N ILE A 547 -18.31 18.43 2.65
CA ILE A 547 -18.27 19.79 3.17
C ILE A 547 -19.09 19.87 4.45
N LYS A 548 -20.30 19.27 4.48
CA LYS A 548 -21.18 19.22 5.66
C LYS A 548 -20.49 18.52 6.83
N LYS A 549 -19.81 17.40 6.59
CA LYS A 549 -19.05 16.67 7.61
C LYS A 549 -17.91 17.55 8.17
N LYS A 550 -17.12 18.17 7.31
CA LYS A 550 -16.04 19.10 7.74
C LYS A 550 -16.58 20.30 8.52
N TYR A 551 -17.74 20.82 8.15
CA TYR A 551 -18.37 21.92 8.85
C TYR A 551 -18.85 21.52 10.25
N ASN A 552 -19.48 20.35 10.38
CA ASN A 552 -19.92 19.80 11.66
C ASN A 552 -18.74 19.51 12.61
N GLU A 553 -17.61 19.00 12.09
CA GLU A 553 -16.39 18.82 12.88
C GLU A 553 -15.81 20.16 13.38
N LYS A 554 -15.87 21.20 12.53
CA LYS A 554 -15.46 22.57 12.95
C LYS A 554 -16.37 23.14 14.01
N LEU A 555 -17.70 22.94 13.89
CA LEU A 555 -18.66 23.38 14.90
C LEU A 555 -18.39 22.72 16.25
N LYS A 556 -18.21 21.40 16.29
CA LYS A 556 -17.86 20.68 17.53
C LYS A 556 -16.58 21.22 18.17
N LYS A 557 -15.54 21.49 17.36
CA LYS A 557 -14.29 22.09 17.88
C LYS A 557 -14.51 23.50 18.45
N LEU A 558 -15.35 24.31 17.81
CA LEU A 558 -15.69 25.66 18.30
C LEU A 558 -16.48 25.60 19.62
N ASP A 559 -17.44 24.67 19.72
CA ASP A 559 -18.18 24.46 20.97
C ASP A 559 -17.26 24.04 22.12
N MET A 560 -16.32 23.11 21.88
CA MET A 560 -15.33 22.71 22.90
C MET A 560 -14.42 23.87 23.33
N VAL A 561 -14.00 24.73 22.39
CA VAL A 561 -13.18 25.91 22.71
C VAL A 561 -14.00 26.93 23.47
N ARG A 562 -15.25 27.17 23.10
CA ARG A 562 -16.18 28.07 23.81
C ARG A 562 -16.37 27.60 25.25
N ASP A 563 -16.66 26.32 25.44
CA ASP A 563 -16.92 25.76 26.79
C ASP A 563 -15.66 25.87 27.68
N LYS A 564 -14.47 25.63 27.08
CA LYS A 564 -13.21 25.81 27.79
C LYS A 564 -12.96 27.28 28.22
N VAL A 565 -13.27 28.25 27.35
CA VAL A 565 -13.15 29.68 27.65
C VAL A 565 -14.14 30.10 28.74
N TYR A 566 -15.37 29.54 28.72
CA TYR A 566 -16.36 29.78 29.78
C TYR A 566 -15.91 29.23 31.13
N ASP A 567 -15.31 28.03 31.14
CA ASP A 567 -14.81 27.41 32.38
C ASP A 567 -13.60 28.17 32.94
N GLU A 568 -12.68 28.62 32.08
CA GLU A 568 -11.54 29.45 32.49
C GLU A 568 -12.02 30.79 33.08
N ALA A 569 -12.96 31.47 32.42
CA ALA A 569 -13.54 32.72 32.91
C ALA A 569 -14.29 32.57 34.25
N ARG A 570 -14.97 31.40 34.43
CA ARG A 570 -15.67 31.08 35.67
C ARG A 570 -14.70 30.79 36.83
N GLN A 571 -13.57 30.15 36.55
CA GLN A 571 -12.52 29.92 37.52
C GLN A 571 -11.86 31.24 37.96
N GLU A 572 -11.61 32.13 36.97
CA GLU A 572 -11.00 33.43 37.24
C GLU A 572 -11.94 34.35 38.07
N ALA A 573 -13.24 34.36 37.71
CA ALA A 573 -14.25 35.03 38.55
C ALA A 573 -14.33 34.48 39.96
N LYS A 574 -14.28 33.18 40.14
CA LYS A 574 -14.22 32.54 41.49
C LYS A 574 -13.00 32.99 42.30
N LYS A 575 -11.82 33.07 41.65
CA LYS A 575 -10.59 33.54 42.31
C LYS A 575 -10.71 35.00 42.75
N ILE A 576 -11.29 35.86 41.90
CA ILE A 576 -11.49 37.25 42.23
C ILE A 576 -12.43 37.41 43.41
N ILE A 577 -13.54 36.67 43.46
CA ILE A 577 -14.52 36.69 44.58
C ILE A 577 -13.88 36.12 45.84
N SER A 578 -13.07 35.07 45.77
CA SER A 578 -12.37 34.50 46.95
C SER A 578 -11.39 35.50 47.52
N ASN A 579 -10.56 36.13 46.70
CA ASN A 579 -9.61 37.14 47.15
C ASN A 579 -10.29 38.35 47.77
N ALA A 580 -11.42 38.82 47.19
CA ALA A 580 -12.21 39.93 47.73
C ALA A 580 -12.84 39.55 49.11
N LYS A 581 -13.26 38.27 49.30
CA LYS A 581 -13.77 37.76 50.56
C LYS A 581 -12.68 37.70 51.62
N ASP A 582 -11.50 37.19 51.26
CA ASP A 582 -10.37 37.07 52.19
C ASP A 582 -9.92 38.50 52.66
N GLU A 583 -9.84 39.47 51.73
CA GLU A 583 -9.58 40.89 52.06
C GLU A 583 -10.65 41.50 52.97
N ALA A 584 -11.93 41.18 52.74
CA ALA A 584 -13.01 41.63 53.58
C ALA A 584 -12.96 41.02 54.99
N ASP A 585 -12.64 39.72 55.09
CA ASP A 585 -12.50 39.01 56.37
C ASP A 585 -11.31 39.56 57.20
N GLU A 586 -10.18 39.90 56.54
CA GLU A 586 -9.04 40.56 57.22
C GLU A 586 -9.43 41.95 57.76
N ILE A 587 -10.18 42.74 57.02
CA ILE A 587 -10.66 44.05 57.44
C ILE A 587 -11.60 43.92 58.64
N VAL A 588 -12.55 42.98 58.57
CA VAL A 588 -13.49 42.74 59.72
C VAL A 588 -12.71 42.28 60.94
N LYS A 589 -11.66 41.51 60.80
CA LYS A 589 -10.80 41.10 61.90
C LYS A 589 -10.03 42.25 62.51
N ALA A 590 -9.45 43.13 61.67
CA ALA A 590 -8.80 44.34 62.12
C ALA A 590 -9.77 45.32 62.83
N MET A 591 -11.02 45.47 62.34
CA MET A 591 -12.04 46.25 63.02
C MET A 591 -12.42 45.69 64.38
N ARG A 592 -12.55 44.36 64.54
CA ARG A 592 -12.85 43.71 65.81
C ARG A 592 -11.70 43.83 66.83
N GLU A 593 -10.45 43.82 66.37
CA GLU A 593 -9.29 44.06 67.22
C GLU A 593 -9.23 45.51 67.70
N LEU A 594 -9.58 46.49 66.87
CA LEU A 594 -9.69 47.89 67.27
C LEU A 594 -10.85 48.16 68.24
N GLU A 595 -12.00 47.47 68.10
CA GLU A 595 -13.13 47.54 69.05
C GLU A 595 -12.72 46.98 70.46
N LYS A 596 -11.90 45.95 70.52
CA LYS A 596 -11.40 45.35 71.74
C LYS A 596 -10.40 46.21 72.53
N MET A 597 -9.73 47.16 71.85
CA MET A 597 -8.70 48.03 72.38
C MET A 597 -9.24 49.28 73.11
N GLY A 598 -10.55 49.49 73.25
CA GLY A 598 -11.16 50.56 73.97
C GLY A 598 -10.89 51.96 73.38
N ILE A 599 -11.93 52.79 73.41
CA ILE A 599 -11.92 54.19 72.87
C ILE A 599 -10.96 55.07 73.72
N ALA A 600 -9.69 55.14 73.29
CA ALA A 600 -8.76 56.22 73.66
C ALA A 600 -8.52 57.06 72.37
N GLU A 601 -8.31 58.37 72.53
CA GLU A 601 -8.26 59.46 71.52
C GLU A 601 -7.44 59.26 70.28
N GLY A 602 -6.72 58.12 70.13
CA GLY A 602 -5.94 57.78 68.95
C GLY A 602 -6.64 56.81 67.95
N GLY A 603 -7.80 56.19 68.32
CA GLY A 603 -8.48 55.15 67.54
C GLY A 603 -9.21 55.69 66.30
N ARG A 604 -9.73 56.91 66.33
CA ARG A 604 -10.41 57.56 65.20
C ARG A 604 -9.45 57.85 64.06
N ASN A 605 -8.25 58.32 64.34
CA ASN A 605 -7.28 58.64 63.30
C ASN A 605 -6.73 57.39 62.63
N ARG A 606 -6.60 56.28 63.30
CA ARG A 606 -6.21 54.99 62.74
C ARG A 606 -7.30 54.37 61.85
N LEU A 607 -8.56 54.55 62.24
CA LEU A 607 -9.72 54.06 61.46
C LEU A 607 -9.90 54.88 60.19
N GLU A 608 -9.60 56.18 60.21
CA GLU A 608 -9.59 57.03 59.02
C GLU A 608 -8.38 56.71 58.12
N GLU A 609 -7.22 56.37 58.68
CA GLU A 609 -6.02 55.97 57.91
C GLU A 609 -6.21 54.61 57.18
N GLU A 610 -6.83 53.62 57.83
CA GLU A 610 -7.15 52.32 57.20
C GLU A 610 -8.30 52.50 56.15
N ARG A 611 -9.32 53.33 56.39
CA ARG A 611 -10.29 53.69 55.37
C ARG A 611 -9.65 54.38 54.16
N ARG A 612 -8.68 55.25 54.41
CA ARG A 612 -7.95 55.93 53.36
C ARG A 612 -7.05 54.99 52.55
N LYS A 613 -6.39 54.05 53.18
CA LYS A 613 -5.59 52.96 52.51
C LYS A 613 -6.49 52.09 51.63
N LEU A 614 -7.68 51.70 52.13
CA LEU A 614 -8.68 50.93 51.38
C LEU A 614 -9.18 51.68 50.17
N LYS A 615 -9.48 52.96 50.33
CA LYS A 615 -9.95 53.79 49.23
C LYS A 615 -8.89 53.95 48.14
N ILE A 616 -7.63 54.10 48.54
CA ILE A 616 -6.48 54.18 47.65
C ILE A 616 -6.24 52.84 46.94
N SER A 617 -6.32 51.70 47.67
CA SER A 617 -6.19 50.37 47.06
C SER A 617 -7.31 50.06 46.07
N LEU A 618 -8.56 50.42 46.36
CA LEU A 618 -9.69 50.32 45.46
C LEU A 618 -9.51 51.18 44.22
N GLU A 619 -9.11 52.45 44.38
CA GLU A 619 -8.84 53.39 43.27
C GLU A 619 -7.63 52.93 42.44
N GLU A 620 -6.60 52.34 43.03
CA GLU A 620 -5.47 51.77 42.28
C GLU A 620 -5.84 50.49 41.49
N LYS A 621 -6.66 49.62 42.06
CA LYS A 621 -7.18 48.42 41.37
C LYS A 621 -8.16 48.80 40.25
N GLU A 622 -9.03 49.81 40.48
CA GLU A 622 -9.92 50.34 39.47
C GLU A 622 -9.14 51.02 38.33
N LYS A 623 -8.11 51.81 38.63
CA LYS A 623 -7.16 52.36 37.65
C LYS A 623 -6.34 51.30 36.91
N ALA A 624 -5.94 50.21 37.54
CA ALA A 624 -5.28 49.09 36.93
C ALA A 624 -6.20 48.31 35.95
N MET A 625 -7.47 48.13 36.31
CA MET A 625 -8.50 47.54 35.42
C MET A 625 -8.81 48.47 34.21
N ILE A 626 -8.85 49.78 34.42
CA ILE A 626 -9.06 50.75 33.34
C ILE A 626 -7.83 50.85 32.46
N LYS A 627 -6.60 50.85 33.01
CA LYS A 627 -5.35 50.87 32.27
C LYS A 627 -5.11 49.61 31.39
N SER A 628 -5.61 48.46 31.80
CA SER A 628 -5.53 47.24 30.98
C SER A 628 -6.45 47.28 29.77
N ARG A 629 -7.51 48.13 29.78
CA ARG A 629 -8.40 48.34 28.65
C ARG A 629 -7.98 49.50 27.69
N GLU A 630 -7.21 50.48 28.18
CA GLU A 630 -6.81 51.64 27.37
C GLU A 630 -5.51 51.48 26.57
N ASN A 631 -4.69 50.48 26.83
CA ASN A 631 -3.33 50.37 26.27
C ASN A 631 -3.17 49.33 25.12
N SER A 632 -4.21 49.01 24.36
CA SER A 632 -4.08 48.17 23.18
C SER A 632 -4.21 48.95 21.88
N GLY A 633 -3.16 49.62 21.43
CA GLY A 633 -3.07 50.17 20.07
C GLY A 633 -2.47 51.61 20.00
N GLU A 634 -1.65 51.85 18.94
CA GLU A 634 -1.11 53.16 18.59
C GLU A 634 -2.25 54.10 18.11
N ALA A 635 -2.18 55.40 18.51
CA ALA A 635 -3.09 56.40 18.00
C ALA A 635 -2.96 56.59 16.48
N ILE A 636 -4.05 57.02 15.82
CA ILE A 636 -4.05 57.27 14.38
C ILE A 636 -3.67 58.74 14.13
N ASP A 637 -2.51 58.99 13.52
CA ASP A 637 -2.02 60.35 13.21
C ASP A 637 -2.51 60.89 11.87
N LYS A 638 -2.82 60.02 10.90
CA LYS A 638 -3.33 60.41 9.57
C LYS A 638 -4.51 59.52 9.19
N VAL A 639 -5.64 60.16 8.88
CA VAL A 639 -6.88 59.49 8.50
C VAL A 639 -7.09 59.56 6.99
N THR A 640 -7.43 58.43 6.39
CA THR A 640 -7.86 58.34 4.99
C THR A 640 -9.21 57.65 4.91
N LEU A 641 -10.05 58.10 3.97
CA LEU A 641 -11.37 57.45 3.72
C LEU A 641 -11.16 55.98 3.34
N GLY A 642 -11.95 55.08 3.96
CA GLY A 642 -11.84 53.63 3.76
C GLY A 642 -10.79 52.92 4.63
N MET A 643 -10.08 53.65 5.52
CA MET A 643 -9.09 53.09 6.42
C MET A 643 -9.74 52.26 7.52
N GLU A 644 -9.25 51.04 7.79
CA GLU A 644 -9.67 50.26 8.94
C GLU A 644 -9.04 50.79 10.21
N ALA A 645 -9.86 50.98 11.24
CA ALA A 645 -9.47 51.37 12.59
C ALA A 645 -10.06 50.40 13.61
N PHE A 646 -9.50 50.36 14.79
CA PHE A 646 -10.05 49.59 15.92
C PHE A 646 -10.68 50.56 16.90
N LEU A 647 -11.94 50.28 17.25
CA LEU A 647 -12.69 51.08 18.24
C LEU A 647 -12.75 50.30 19.57
N PRO A 648 -11.93 50.66 20.58
CA PRO A 648 -11.83 49.94 21.86
C PRO A 648 -13.15 49.89 22.64
N SER A 649 -13.98 50.94 22.54
CA SER A 649 -15.28 51.01 23.23
C SER A 649 -16.28 49.94 22.78
N LEU A 650 -16.21 49.50 21.52
CA LEU A 650 -17.05 48.44 20.97
C LEU A 650 -16.28 47.14 20.74
N ASN A 651 -14.97 47.12 21.00
CA ASN A 651 -14.09 45.97 20.76
C ASN A 651 -14.21 45.41 19.30
N GLN A 652 -14.41 46.34 18.32
CA GLN A 652 -14.63 45.98 16.92
C GLN A 652 -13.74 46.78 15.97
N ARG A 653 -13.44 46.15 14.81
CA ARG A 653 -12.86 46.87 13.66
C ARG A 653 -13.94 47.69 12.98
N VAL A 654 -13.62 48.91 12.65
CA VAL A 654 -14.52 49.87 12.00
C VAL A 654 -13.83 50.48 10.78
N ILE A 655 -14.62 50.88 9.79
CA ILE A 655 -14.11 51.50 8.56
C ILE A 655 -14.41 53.00 8.66
N ILE A 656 -13.42 53.84 8.41
CA ILE A 656 -13.57 55.28 8.44
C ILE A 656 -14.28 55.75 7.18
N VAL A 657 -15.46 56.42 7.35
CA VAL A 657 -16.36 56.84 6.26
C VAL A 657 -16.28 58.36 6.02
N SER A 658 -15.84 59.16 7.00
CA SER A 658 -15.63 60.61 6.81
C SER A 658 -14.27 61.04 7.35
N LEU A 659 -13.74 62.14 6.83
CA LEU A 659 -12.61 62.86 7.42
C LEU A 659 -13.04 63.60 8.70
N PRO A 660 -12.11 63.87 9.65
CA PRO A 660 -12.38 64.55 10.89
C PRO A 660 -12.97 65.93 10.63
N ASP A 661 -14.02 66.31 11.37
CA ASP A 661 -14.59 67.64 11.36
C ASP A 661 -13.76 68.58 12.24
N ASN A 662 -14.19 69.91 12.31
CA ASN A 662 -13.50 70.93 13.10
C ASN A 662 -13.50 70.67 14.63
N LYS A 663 -14.26 69.65 15.10
CA LYS A 663 -14.32 69.22 16.51
C LYS A 663 -13.60 67.89 16.75
N GLY A 664 -13.00 67.29 15.68
CA GLY A 664 -12.29 66.04 15.72
C GLY A 664 -13.17 64.78 15.72
N ASP A 665 -14.45 64.91 15.30
CA ASP A 665 -15.38 63.77 15.16
C ASP A 665 -15.27 63.17 13.77
N VAL A 666 -15.26 61.82 13.73
CA VAL A 666 -15.12 61.00 12.52
C VAL A 666 -16.29 60.02 12.45
N GLN A 667 -16.92 59.91 11.31
CA GLN A 667 -17.92 58.86 11.10
C GLN A 667 -17.23 57.55 10.74
N VAL A 668 -17.56 56.49 11.47
CA VAL A 668 -17.06 55.14 11.24
C VAL A 668 -18.20 54.16 11.06
N GLU A 669 -17.99 53.17 10.20
CA GLU A 669 -18.94 52.10 9.94
C GLU A 669 -18.51 50.85 10.73
N ALA A 670 -19.39 50.44 11.67
CA ALA A 670 -19.25 49.25 12.48
C ALA A 670 -20.30 48.22 12.04
N GLY A 671 -19.92 47.32 11.10
CA GLY A 671 -20.88 46.39 10.46
C GLY A 671 -21.90 47.12 9.59
N ILE A 672 -23.17 47.19 10.03
CA ILE A 672 -24.28 47.83 9.29
C ILE A 672 -24.59 49.24 9.84
N MET A 673 -23.95 49.65 10.95
CA MET A 673 -24.25 50.92 11.64
C MET A 673 -23.16 51.96 11.42
N LYS A 674 -23.57 53.19 11.10
CA LYS A 674 -22.67 54.35 11.07
C LYS A 674 -22.76 55.08 12.40
N ILE A 675 -21.62 55.29 13.07
CA ILE A 675 -21.49 55.96 14.35
C ILE A 675 -20.46 57.09 14.25
N SER A 676 -20.70 58.20 14.97
CA SER A 676 -19.75 59.30 15.09
C SER A 676 -18.92 59.11 16.35
N VAL A 677 -17.57 59.07 16.22
CA VAL A 677 -16.63 58.88 17.32
C VAL A 677 -15.48 59.87 17.20
N LYS A 678 -14.85 60.23 18.32
CA LYS A 678 -13.69 61.10 18.28
C LYS A 678 -12.46 60.39 17.73
N LEU A 679 -11.70 61.03 16.90
CA LEU A 679 -10.47 60.50 16.33
C LEU A 679 -9.51 59.90 17.37
N LYS A 680 -9.42 60.53 18.56
CA LYS A 680 -8.59 60.07 19.68
C LYS A 680 -9.03 58.75 20.28
N ASP A 681 -10.27 58.32 20.04
CA ASP A 681 -10.82 57.07 20.55
C ASP A 681 -10.60 55.90 19.57
N LEU A 682 -10.08 56.18 18.39
CA LEU A 682 -9.68 55.18 17.40
C LEU A 682 -8.23 54.78 17.57
N ARG A 683 -7.94 53.52 17.38
CA ARG A 683 -6.58 52.97 17.39
C ARG A 683 -6.24 52.37 16.04
N LYS A 684 -4.97 52.41 15.66
CA LYS A 684 -4.49 51.62 14.54
C LYS A 684 -4.84 50.17 14.81
N VAL A 685 -5.41 49.50 13.83
CA VAL A 685 -5.56 48.03 13.90
C VAL A 685 -4.18 47.47 14.23
N PRO A 686 -3.99 46.74 15.34
CA PRO A 686 -2.70 46.09 15.59
C PRO A 686 -2.32 45.41 14.29
N ASN A 687 -1.19 45.74 13.71
CA ASN A 687 -0.61 44.93 12.69
C ASN A 687 -0.41 43.56 13.38
N GLU A 688 -1.38 42.68 13.21
CA GLU A 688 -1.07 41.26 13.23
C GLU A 688 0.12 41.19 12.28
N PRO A 689 1.27 40.57 12.71
CA PRO A 689 2.36 40.33 11.79
C PRO A 689 1.64 39.76 10.59
N LYS A 690 1.70 40.48 9.45
CA LYS A 690 1.04 40.08 8.22
C LYS A 690 1.11 38.59 8.23
N LYS A 691 0.01 37.90 8.61
CA LYS A 691 -0.16 36.48 8.24
C LYS A 691 0.12 36.60 6.77
N LYS A 692 1.38 36.26 6.38
CA LYS A 692 1.68 35.95 5.00
C LYS A 692 0.42 35.27 4.56
N GLU A 693 -0.28 35.89 3.64
CA GLU A 693 -1.47 35.27 3.06
C GLU A 693 -1.15 33.80 3.06
N LYS A 694 -1.88 33.02 3.86
CA LYS A 694 -1.83 31.60 3.71
C LYS A 694 -2.37 31.46 2.29
N LYS A 695 -1.43 31.53 1.32
CA LYS A 695 -1.63 30.89 0.05
C LYS A 695 -2.39 29.64 0.42
N LYS A 696 -3.62 29.54 -0.07
CA LYS A 696 -4.46 28.37 0.06
C LYS A 696 -3.50 27.22 0.21
N ARG A 697 -3.51 26.53 1.35
CA ARG A 697 -2.84 25.26 1.49
C ARG A 697 -3.50 24.42 0.42
N GLU A 698 -2.96 24.49 -0.76
CA GLU A 698 -3.04 23.38 -1.67
C GLU A 698 -2.70 22.17 -0.82
N VAL A 699 -3.65 21.28 -0.78
CA VAL A 699 -3.47 19.94 -0.24
C VAL A 699 -2.12 19.48 -0.80
N LYS A 700 -1.08 19.43 0.03
CA LYS A 700 0.12 18.71 -0.31
C LYS A 700 -0.33 17.26 -0.41
N LEU A 701 -0.70 16.88 -1.62
CA LEU A 701 -0.52 15.52 -2.04
C LEU A 701 0.91 15.16 -1.67
N ASN A 702 1.09 14.03 -1.02
CA ASN A 702 2.39 13.41 -0.77
C ASN A 702 3.06 13.19 -2.14
N THR A 703 3.64 14.24 -2.70
CA THR A 703 4.58 14.13 -3.78
C THR A 703 5.83 13.54 -3.15
N LYS A 704 6.22 12.36 -3.63
CA LYS A 704 7.57 11.82 -3.46
C LYS A 704 8.52 13.00 -3.58
N SER A 705 9.45 13.15 -2.65
CA SER A 705 10.48 14.18 -2.74
C SER A 705 11.15 14.04 -4.11
N VAL A 706 10.92 15.01 -4.98
CA VAL A 706 11.57 15.04 -6.30
C VAL A 706 13.00 15.44 -6.02
N ASP A 707 13.94 14.59 -6.45
CA ASP A 707 15.36 14.87 -6.33
C ASP A 707 15.69 16.11 -7.20
N ASN A 708 16.56 17.00 -6.73
CA ASN A 708 16.99 18.19 -7.47
C ASN A 708 17.94 17.84 -8.63
N ARG A 709 18.21 16.56 -8.87
CA ARG A 709 19.15 16.09 -9.90
C ARG A 709 18.58 14.86 -10.64
N ILE A 710 18.71 14.88 -11.98
CA ILE A 710 18.42 13.73 -12.84
C ILE A 710 19.69 13.31 -13.62
N ASP A 711 19.95 12.01 -13.73
CA ASP A 711 21.07 11.43 -14.48
C ASP A 711 20.56 10.71 -15.74
N LEU A 712 20.98 11.18 -16.89
CA LEU A 712 20.57 10.71 -18.21
C LEU A 712 21.71 10.03 -18.99
N ARG A 713 22.84 9.78 -18.35
CA ARG A 713 23.99 9.17 -19.01
C ARG A 713 23.68 7.77 -19.52
N GLY A 714 24.05 7.46 -20.74
CA GLY A 714 23.86 6.17 -21.36
C GLY A 714 22.48 5.94 -21.99
N MET A 715 21.59 6.94 -21.97
CA MET A 715 20.28 6.90 -22.64
C MET A 715 20.38 7.39 -24.07
N ASP A 716 19.43 6.98 -24.92
CA ASP A 716 19.25 7.58 -26.23
C ASP A 716 18.62 8.99 -26.11
N SER A 717 18.65 9.78 -27.20
CA SER A 717 18.22 11.18 -27.17
C SER A 717 16.71 11.33 -27.01
N GLU A 718 15.88 10.40 -27.50
CA GLU A 718 14.42 10.46 -27.40
C GLU A 718 13.97 10.11 -25.96
N GLU A 719 14.50 9.03 -25.40
CA GLU A 719 14.22 8.62 -24.03
C GLU A 719 14.69 9.67 -23.02
N ALA A 720 15.88 10.27 -23.25
CA ALA A 720 16.41 11.33 -22.40
C ALA A 720 15.53 12.59 -22.41
N CYS A 721 15.06 13.03 -23.59
CA CYS A 721 14.13 14.15 -23.69
C CYS A 721 12.80 13.86 -22.99
N TYR A 722 12.21 12.67 -23.18
CA TYR A 722 10.98 12.28 -22.53
C TYR A 722 11.10 12.25 -20.98
N ARG A 723 12.19 11.68 -20.46
CA ARG A 723 12.44 11.65 -19.02
C ARG A 723 12.69 13.04 -18.44
N THR A 724 13.36 13.91 -19.19
CA THR A 724 13.63 15.29 -18.77
C THR A 724 12.34 16.10 -18.73
N ASP A 725 11.46 15.98 -19.72
CA ASP A 725 10.16 16.64 -19.78
C ASP A 725 9.32 16.29 -18.55
N LYS A 726 9.16 14.99 -18.29
CA LYS A 726 8.44 14.50 -17.11
C LYS A 726 9.06 14.97 -15.80
N TYR A 727 10.38 14.94 -15.69
CA TYR A 727 11.08 15.37 -14.49
C TYR A 727 10.92 16.88 -14.23
N LEU A 728 10.95 17.72 -15.25
CA LEU A 728 10.75 19.16 -15.14
C LEU A 728 9.33 19.50 -14.70
N ASP A 729 8.32 18.75 -15.17
CA ASP A 729 6.94 18.88 -14.68
C ASP A 729 6.81 18.48 -13.20
N GLU A 730 7.41 17.35 -12.81
CA GLU A 730 7.42 16.91 -11.41
C GLU A 730 8.20 17.89 -10.52
N ALA A 731 9.34 18.43 -10.98
CA ALA A 731 10.14 19.42 -10.26
C ALA A 731 9.41 20.76 -10.10
N TYR A 732 8.72 21.22 -11.13
CA TYR A 732 7.89 22.41 -11.09
C TYR A 732 6.71 22.26 -10.12
N LEU A 733 6.01 21.12 -10.16
CA LEU A 733 4.94 20.78 -9.19
C LEU A 733 5.49 20.64 -7.76
N GLY A 734 6.74 20.17 -7.62
CA GLY A 734 7.48 20.10 -6.37
C GLY A 734 7.98 21.45 -5.87
N ASN A 735 7.78 22.54 -6.63
CA ASN A 735 8.22 23.92 -6.33
C ASN A 735 9.75 24.03 -6.14
N LEU A 736 10.53 23.26 -6.92
CA LEU A 736 11.96 23.39 -7.01
C LEU A 736 12.31 24.62 -7.83
N GLY A 737 13.19 25.49 -7.32
CA GLY A 737 13.63 26.71 -8.03
C GLY A 737 14.69 26.43 -9.08
N GLU A 738 15.55 25.43 -8.82
CA GLU A 738 16.69 25.06 -9.69
C GLU A 738 16.86 23.55 -9.69
N VAL A 739 17.16 22.97 -10.85
CA VAL A 739 17.41 21.53 -11.02
C VAL A 739 18.63 21.27 -11.90
N THR A 740 19.26 20.12 -11.69
CA THR A 740 20.49 19.71 -12.35
C THR A 740 20.25 18.52 -13.26
N ILE A 741 20.55 18.65 -14.54
CA ILE A 741 20.43 17.60 -15.53
C ILE A 741 21.83 17.11 -15.95
N VAL A 742 22.14 15.84 -15.70
CA VAL A 742 23.44 15.22 -16.00
C VAL A 742 23.33 14.40 -17.28
N HIS A 743 23.93 14.86 -18.34
CA HIS A 743 23.93 14.19 -19.64
C HIS A 743 25.31 13.64 -20.07
N GLY A 744 26.36 13.94 -19.30
CA GLY A 744 27.73 13.50 -19.58
C GLY A 744 28.42 14.34 -20.66
N LYS A 745 29.74 14.12 -20.78
CA LYS A 745 30.59 14.87 -21.73
C LYS A 745 30.66 14.25 -23.14
N GLY A 746 30.18 13.01 -23.36
CA GLY A 746 30.26 12.22 -24.58
C GLY A 746 30.32 12.98 -25.93
N THR A 747 29.68 12.47 -26.97
CA THR A 747 29.64 13.07 -28.33
C THR A 747 28.87 14.38 -28.41
N GLY A 748 28.22 14.82 -27.33
CA GLY A 748 27.43 16.05 -27.27
C GLY A 748 26.02 15.95 -27.89
N ILE A 749 25.63 14.81 -28.44
CA ILE A 749 24.31 14.59 -29.06
C ILE A 749 23.21 14.78 -28.00
N LEU A 750 23.36 14.15 -26.83
CA LEU A 750 22.39 14.22 -25.72
C LEU A 750 22.26 15.67 -25.20
N ARG A 751 23.38 16.36 -25.01
CA ARG A 751 23.41 17.77 -24.60
C ARG A 751 22.64 18.66 -25.58
N LYS A 752 22.86 18.46 -26.91
CA LYS A 752 22.17 19.24 -27.93
C LYS A 752 20.67 19.00 -27.92
N ALA A 753 20.23 17.73 -27.84
CA ALA A 753 18.82 17.36 -27.82
C ALA A 753 18.10 17.95 -26.57
N ILE A 754 18.72 17.83 -25.39
CA ILE A 754 18.19 18.39 -24.14
C ILE A 754 18.12 19.92 -24.20
N ASN A 755 19.16 20.61 -24.67
CA ASN A 755 19.16 22.07 -24.77
C ASN A 755 18.10 22.58 -25.77
N ASP A 756 17.89 21.89 -26.90
CA ASP A 756 16.86 22.26 -27.87
C ASP A 756 15.43 22.05 -27.33
N MET A 757 15.24 21.05 -26.47
CA MET A 757 13.97 20.82 -25.73
C MET A 757 13.75 21.89 -24.65
N LEU A 758 14.77 22.21 -23.83
CA LEU A 758 14.69 23.21 -22.77
C LEU A 758 14.31 24.60 -23.28
N LYS A 759 14.74 25.00 -24.49
CA LYS A 759 14.35 26.27 -25.12
C LYS A 759 12.86 26.45 -25.29
N ARG A 760 12.10 25.35 -25.43
CA ARG A 760 10.66 25.35 -25.73
C ARG A 760 9.80 24.91 -24.55
N HIS A 761 10.42 24.47 -23.44
CA HIS A 761 9.70 23.90 -22.32
C HIS A 761 8.96 24.99 -21.51
N PRO A 762 7.65 24.84 -21.21
CA PRO A 762 6.83 25.89 -20.60
C PRO A 762 7.28 26.28 -19.18
N HIS A 763 7.85 25.36 -18.41
CA HIS A 763 8.24 25.56 -17.01
C HIS A 763 9.68 26.02 -16.83
N VAL A 764 10.48 26.13 -17.91
CA VAL A 764 11.88 26.61 -17.86
C VAL A 764 11.92 28.12 -17.95
N LYS A 765 12.61 28.76 -16.99
CA LYS A 765 12.88 30.20 -16.99
C LYS A 765 14.20 30.49 -17.67
N SER A 766 15.25 29.80 -17.28
CA SER A 766 16.59 29.90 -17.88
C SER A 766 17.36 28.60 -17.72
N TYR A 767 18.37 28.35 -18.55
CA TYR A 767 19.29 27.24 -18.37
C TYR A 767 20.72 27.64 -18.75
N ARG A 768 21.70 27.03 -18.09
CA ARG A 768 23.13 27.23 -18.32
C ARG A 768 23.91 25.92 -18.21
N LEU A 769 25.07 25.85 -18.80
CA LEU A 769 26.01 24.76 -18.53
C LEU A 769 26.62 24.89 -17.12
N GLY A 770 26.94 23.76 -16.52
CA GLY A 770 27.62 23.74 -15.21
C GLY A 770 29.03 24.33 -15.30
N VAL A 771 29.43 25.01 -14.22
CA VAL A 771 30.81 25.53 -14.08
C VAL A 771 31.72 24.51 -13.39
N TYR A 772 33.00 24.87 -13.22
CA TYR A 772 33.98 24.03 -12.52
C TYR A 772 33.54 23.79 -11.06
N GLY A 773 33.31 22.53 -10.69
CA GLY A 773 32.71 22.11 -9.40
C GLY A 773 31.28 21.62 -9.52
N GLU A 774 30.48 22.00 -10.54
CA GLU A 774 29.10 21.59 -10.78
C GLU A 774 29.01 20.42 -11.79
N GLY A 775 30.14 19.97 -12.37
CA GLY A 775 30.17 18.90 -13.39
C GLY A 775 30.57 19.40 -14.79
N GLY A 776 30.79 20.71 -14.98
CA GLY A 776 31.24 21.33 -16.22
C GLY A 776 30.32 21.05 -17.41
N ASP A 777 30.92 20.86 -18.59
CA ASP A 777 30.16 20.62 -19.86
C ASP A 777 29.31 19.34 -19.91
N GLY A 778 29.37 18.48 -18.86
CA GLY A 778 28.56 17.28 -18.76
C GLY A 778 27.22 17.48 -18.06
N VAL A 779 26.93 18.72 -17.63
CA VAL A 779 25.75 19.04 -16.82
C VAL A 779 25.08 20.32 -17.34
N THR A 780 23.77 20.35 -17.35
CA THR A 780 22.97 21.55 -17.58
C THR A 780 22.16 21.88 -16.34
N ILE A 781 22.27 23.10 -15.83
CA ILE A 781 21.51 23.62 -14.71
C ILE A 781 20.33 24.40 -15.27
N VAL A 782 19.13 24.12 -14.75
CA VAL A 782 17.86 24.69 -15.26
C VAL A 782 17.15 25.40 -14.10
N GLU A 783 16.86 26.69 -14.31
CA GLU A 783 16.04 27.50 -13.42
C GLU A 783 14.58 27.37 -13.87
N LEU A 784 13.71 26.98 -12.95
CA LEU A 784 12.26 26.84 -13.19
C LEU A 784 11.52 28.14 -12.88
N LYS A 785 10.35 28.33 -13.54
CA LYS A 785 9.52 29.54 -13.40
C LYS A 785 8.82 29.65 -12.06
#